data_0c450759ba3dcc84ec717febc524fc82
#
_entry.id   0c450759ba3dcc84ec717febc524fc82
#
_cell.length_a   1.000
_cell.length_b   1.000
_cell.length_c   1.000
_cell.angle_alpha   90.00
_cell.angle_beta   90.00
_cell.angle_gamma   90.00
#
_symmetry.space_group_name_H-M   'P 1'
#
loop_
_entity.id
_entity.type
_entity.pdbx_description
1 polymer ?
#
loop_
_entity_poly.entity_id
_entity_poly.type
_entity_poly.pdbx_seq_one_letter_code
_entity_poly.pdbx_strand_id
1 'polypeptide(L)'
;MLTTRMSRRTILKAGTIAGAGLAVPWRWLASPPPAAAFSQSDKLRKFIQPLRNPLLGDIPLAAADTTRQPWWQPGVTHYTIDIAQFSDQLHPDLPNPTRLWGFGQNGNFRHLGGIIAAKRGSPVQITFRNNLPRTHILPVDRSIMGTENQDNRADVHLHGGFVPWTSDGGPFAWWDPDGHKGPSFLNNQVLRPGQNVPANEAEYYYPNNQGARLEWYHDHSLGTTRLNAYSGIASAYVIYDDYELSLVALNHLPGPLDPRTVYLVFQDKIFVPRNIATVDPTWAVPNSRPGDLWYVHVYDPDRWDLGPTPSGPPPDPSCVPEFFADTMLVNGTVYPYLEVEPRQYRFRLLNACQARFLNPRLVYATGADSTEPGTAAGPAFVQFGTEGGFLPAPVYLSGASPVASGEPSPSQLLLAPAERADLIVDFRDVPAGSRLILLSDAGAPYPDGDELNDYYPGNPETPTSTRGFGPNTRTLLQIRVKSRVGAADPPITLPAAFTPTDPFMLKQTPGVPTSNPKHVPVRRLTLNETFDEHGRLIQFLGTDKAVNLIPEFGREYADKPTEIVQAGSTEVWEIVNLTADTHPIHFHLVNVEVLSRQAFDPDKYKGGAPSFTGPAIAPDPNELGWKETVRMNPEQVTRVLIKFTLPAVPFTVPASPRLLHDYGIAGGAEYVWHCHILEHEEHDMMRPLVVV
;
A
#
# COMPACT_ATOMS: atom_id res chain seq x y z
N MET A 1 -2.33 38.57 0.37
CA MET A 1 -2.24 38.31 -1.06
C MET A 1 -2.53 36.83 -1.22
N LEU A 2 -3.68 36.50 -1.77
CA LEU A 2 -4.06 35.10 -2.05
C LEU A 2 -3.24 34.64 -3.26
N THR A 3 -2.22 33.84 -3.04
CA THR A 3 -1.57 33.09 -4.12
C THR A 3 -2.48 31.90 -4.43
N THR A 4 -3.28 32.03 -5.48
CA THR A 4 -3.99 30.92 -6.09
C THR A 4 -2.91 29.92 -6.59
N ARG A 5 -2.72 28.81 -5.92
CA ARG A 5 -1.92 27.69 -6.44
C ARG A 5 -2.62 27.19 -7.71
N MET A 6 -1.90 27.14 -8.79
CA MET A 6 -2.39 26.58 -10.05
C MET A 6 -2.39 25.07 -9.94
N SER A 7 -3.48 24.41 -10.33
CA SER A 7 -3.57 22.96 -10.39
C SER A 7 -2.58 22.39 -11.43
N ARG A 8 -2.23 21.10 -11.29
CA ARG A 8 -1.43 20.31 -12.25
C ARG A 8 -1.82 20.60 -13.71
N ARG A 9 -3.14 20.64 -13.98
CA ARG A 9 -3.76 20.98 -15.27
C ARG A 9 -3.39 22.39 -15.78
N THR A 10 -3.14 23.34 -14.88
CA THR A 10 -2.81 24.74 -15.22
C THR A 10 -1.31 24.92 -15.48
N ILE A 11 -0.45 24.19 -14.76
CA ILE A 11 1.02 24.29 -14.91
C ILE A 11 1.47 23.64 -16.22
N LEU A 12 0.96 22.46 -16.56
CA LEU A 12 1.29 21.76 -17.80
C LEU A 12 0.75 22.48 -19.04
N LYS A 13 -0.43 23.12 -18.97
CA LYS A 13 -0.95 23.97 -20.04
C LYS A 13 -0.12 25.25 -20.26
N ALA A 14 0.55 25.76 -19.25
CA ALA A 14 1.43 26.93 -19.38
C ALA A 14 2.78 26.56 -20.02
N GLY A 15 3.30 25.36 -19.79
CA GLY A 15 4.56 24.87 -20.35
C GLY A 15 4.52 24.59 -21.87
N THR A 16 3.35 24.26 -22.43
CA THR A 16 3.16 23.95 -23.85
C THR A 16 3.04 25.20 -24.77
N ILE A 17 2.94 26.40 -24.20
CA ILE A 17 2.81 27.65 -25.00
C ILE A 17 4.16 28.26 -25.39
N ALA A 18 5.27 27.83 -24.83
CA ALA A 18 6.60 28.42 -25.06
C ALA A 18 7.46 27.76 -26.15
N GLY A 19 6.98 26.77 -26.89
CA GLY A 19 7.76 26.09 -27.92
C GLY A 19 6.99 25.75 -29.19
N ALA A 20 7.31 26.45 -30.27
CA ALA A 20 7.05 26.19 -31.68
C ALA A 20 5.70 26.59 -32.27
N GLY A 21 5.69 27.79 -32.90
CA GLY A 21 4.75 28.13 -33.96
C GLY A 21 4.93 27.27 -35.20
N LEU A 22 4.00 26.34 -35.43
CA LEU A 22 3.67 25.84 -36.76
C LEU A 22 2.15 25.62 -36.82
N ALA A 23 1.50 26.49 -37.62
CA ALA A 23 0.10 26.39 -37.92
C ALA A 23 -0.21 25.11 -38.72
N VAL A 24 -0.95 24.18 -38.12
CA VAL A 24 -1.57 23.07 -38.85
C VAL A 24 -3.09 23.41 -38.97
N PRO A 25 -3.67 23.32 -40.18
CA PRO A 25 -5.06 23.71 -40.39
C PRO A 25 -6.02 22.72 -39.70
N TRP A 26 -6.91 23.23 -38.89
CA TRP A 26 -8.05 22.53 -38.32
C TRP A 26 -8.93 21.99 -39.44
N ARG A 27 -8.87 20.71 -39.68
CA ARG A 27 -9.85 20.00 -40.54
C ARG A 27 -10.22 18.68 -39.88
N TRP A 28 -11.50 18.64 -39.45
CA TRP A 28 -12.33 17.43 -39.30
C TRP A 28 -11.71 16.29 -38.44
N LEU A 29 -11.63 16.51 -37.18
CA LEU A 29 -11.77 15.41 -36.25
C LEU A 29 -13.29 15.23 -36.05
N ALA A 30 -13.84 14.09 -36.51
CA ALA A 30 -15.05 13.56 -35.93
C ALA A 30 -14.83 13.61 -34.41
N SER A 31 -15.82 14.12 -33.67
CA SER A 31 -15.76 14.07 -32.21
C SER A 31 -15.36 12.62 -31.85
N PRO A 32 -14.28 12.41 -31.09
CA PRO A 32 -14.02 11.06 -30.59
C PRO A 32 -15.30 10.58 -29.93
N PRO A 33 -15.66 9.29 -30.02
CA PRO A 33 -16.75 8.75 -29.24
C PRO A 33 -16.54 9.26 -27.81
N PRO A 34 -17.62 9.64 -27.09
CA PRO A 34 -17.47 10.12 -25.71
C PRO A 34 -16.57 9.13 -25.02
N ALA A 35 -15.48 9.63 -24.40
CA ALA A 35 -14.52 8.82 -23.68
C ALA A 35 -15.32 7.80 -22.86
N ALA A 36 -14.97 6.52 -22.96
CA ALA A 36 -15.73 5.46 -22.28
C ALA A 36 -15.85 5.90 -20.82
N ALA A 37 -17.08 6.20 -20.38
CA ALA A 37 -17.27 6.79 -19.06
C ALA A 37 -16.63 5.86 -18.04
N PHE A 38 -15.78 6.43 -17.16
CA PHE A 38 -15.16 5.67 -16.08
C PHE A 38 -16.27 4.92 -15.34
N SER A 39 -16.25 3.59 -15.38
CA SER A 39 -17.33 2.79 -14.84
C SER A 39 -17.46 3.05 -13.34
N GLN A 40 -18.67 3.06 -12.85
CA GLN A 40 -18.96 3.26 -11.42
C GLN A 40 -19.77 2.09 -10.90
N SER A 41 -19.54 1.75 -9.65
CA SER A 41 -20.31 0.73 -8.93
C SER A 41 -21.80 1.08 -8.90
N ASP A 42 -22.68 0.07 -8.94
CA ASP A 42 -24.09 0.25 -8.61
C ASP A 42 -24.27 0.83 -7.21
N LYS A 43 -25.43 1.43 -6.94
CA LYS A 43 -25.73 1.96 -5.59
C LYS A 43 -25.77 0.84 -4.56
N LEU A 44 -24.92 0.92 -3.55
CA LEU A 44 -24.81 -0.02 -2.44
C LEU A 44 -25.18 0.70 -1.12
N ARG A 45 -26.10 0.15 -0.33
CA ARG A 45 -26.53 0.74 0.95
C ARG A 45 -25.41 0.75 1.97
N LYS A 46 -25.15 1.88 2.60
CA LYS A 46 -24.12 1.98 3.64
C LYS A 46 -24.58 1.34 4.95
N PHE A 47 -23.65 0.70 5.66
CA PHE A 47 -23.76 0.26 7.06
C PHE A 47 -24.88 -0.75 7.34
N ILE A 48 -25.19 -1.65 6.40
CA ILE A 48 -26.21 -2.68 6.56
C ILE A 48 -25.65 -4.03 7.00
N GLN A 49 -24.34 -4.20 6.99
CA GLN A 49 -23.66 -5.44 7.41
C GLN A 49 -22.54 -5.16 8.41
N PRO A 50 -22.27 -6.10 9.33
CA PRO A 50 -21.20 -5.93 10.31
C PRO A 50 -19.82 -6.01 9.64
N LEU A 51 -18.84 -5.35 10.27
CA LEU A 51 -17.42 -5.52 9.96
C LEU A 51 -17.01 -6.98 10.19
N ARG A 52 -16.35 -7.58 9.22
CA ARG A 52 -15.74 -8.91 9.39
C ARG A 52 -14.59 -8.83 10.39
N ASN A 53 -14.59 -9.76 11.33
CA ASN A 53 -13.60 -9.83 12.39
C ASN A 53 -12.83 -11.15 12.32
N PRO A 54 -11.50 -11.13 12.06
CA PRO A 54 -10.69 -12.35 12.02
C PRO A 54 -10.68 -13.11 13.35
N LEU A 55 -10.81 -12.41 14.49
CA LEU A 55 -10.84 -13.04 15.81
C LEU A 55 -12.15 -13.78 16.09
N LEU A 56 -13.22 -13.51 15.32
CA LEU A 56 -14.49 -14.25 15.38
C LEU A 56 -14.58 -15.31 14.27
N GLY A 57 -13.56 -15.45 13.43
CA GLY A 57 -13.52 -16.42 12.34
C GLY A 57 -14.22 -15.98 11.07
N ASP A 58 -14.62 -14.71 10.95
CA ASP A 58 -15.24 -14.18 9.72
C ASP A 58 -14.23 -14.11 8.56
N ILE A 59 -12.93 -13.96 8.90
CA ILE A 59 -11.79 -14.07 7.99
C ILE A 59 -10.88 -15.18 8.53
N PRO A 60 -10.60 -16.25 7.75
CA PRO A 60 -9.83 -17.38 8.25
C PRO A 60 -8.40 -17.02 8.66
N LEU A 61 -8.01 -17.39 9.88
CA LEU A 61 -6.62 -17.47 10.26
C LEU A 61 -6.00 -18.72 9.63
N ALA A 62 -4.72 -18.63 9.25
CA ALA A 62 -3.97 -19.79 8.77
C ALA A 62 -3.79 -20.82 9.89
N ALA A 63 -4.09 -22.08 9.59
CA ALA A 63 -3.86 -23.19 10.49
C ALA A 63 -2.48 -23.83 10.21
N ALA A 64 -1.68 -24.00 11.26
CA ALA A 64 -0.38 -24.64 11.13
C ALA A 64 -0.50 -26.11 10.73
N ASP A 65 0.41 -26.57 9.88
CA ASP A 65 0.50 -27.96 9.48
C ASP A 65 1.00 -28.82 10.65
N THR A 66 0.37 -29.95 10.86
CA THR A 66 0.68 -30.85 11.99
C THR A 66 1.66 -31.96 11.65
N THR A 67 1.82 -32.31 10.36
CA THR A 67 2.68 -33.38 9.91
C THR A 67 3.99 -32.82 9.39
N ARG A 68 5.05 -32.91 10.20
CA ARG A 68 6.40 -32.45 9.86
C ARG A 68 6.95 -33.14 8.62
N GLN A 69 7.51 -32.34 7.71
CA GLN A 69 8.20 -32.82 6.53
C GLN A 69 9.72 -32.75 6.71
N PRO A 70 10.50 -33.59 6.00
CA PRO A 70 11.96 -33.65 6.16
C PRO A 70 12.70 -32.34 5.82
N TRP A 71 12.12 -31.48 4.96
CA TRP A 71 12.75 -30.24 4.51
C TRP A 71 12.39 -29.03 5.39
N TRP A 72 11.49 -29.17 6.36
CA TRP A 72 11.19 -28.05 7.26
C TRP A 72 12.39 -27.71 8.12
N GLN A 73 12.72 -26.44 8.17
CA GLN A 73 13.81 -25.94 9.00
C GLN A 73 13.56 -26.26 10.48
N PRO A 74 14.61 -26.40 11.31
CA PRO A 74 14.42 -26.64 12.74
C PRO A 74 13.63 -25.52 13.43
N GLY A 75 12.67 -25.90 14.28
CA GLY A 75 11.91 -24.96 15.11
C GLY A 75 10.86 -24.10 14.40
N VAL A 76 10.61 -24.31 13.10
CA VAL A 76 9.59 -23.57 12.37
C VAL A 76 8.18 -24.02 12.73
N THR A 77 7.24 -23.06 12.67
CA THR A 77 5.83 -23.33 12.43
C THR A 77 5.62 -23.32 10.93
N HIS A 78 5.02 -24.36 10.39
CA HIS A 78 4.81 -24.48 8.94
C HIS A 78 3.34 -24.29 8.57
N TYR A 79 3.11 -23.62 7.42
CA TYR A 79 1.80 -23.43 6.82
C TYR A 79 1.82 -23.83 5.34
N THR A 80 0.72 -24.41 4.87
CA THR A 80 0.46 -24.58 3.43
C THR A 80 -0.70 -23.70 3.06
N ILE A 81 -0.48 -22.72 2.18
CA ILE A 81 -1.47 -21.70 1.78
C ILE A 81 -1.66 -21.78 0.27
N ASP A 82 -2.91 -21.90 -0.17
CA ASP A 82 -3.29 -21.90 -1.57
C ASP A 82 -3.54 -20.46 -2.05
N ILE A 83 -3.09 -20.14 -3.26
CA ILE A 83 -3.45 -18.94 -4.02
C ILE A 83 -4.40 -19.41 -5.12
N ALA A 84 -5.65 -18.98 -5.09
CA ALA A 84 -6.65 -19.48 -6.03
C ALA A 84 -7.75 -18.47 -6.34
N GLN A 85 -8.49 -18.74 -7.41
CA GLN A 85 -9.73 -18.02 -7.70
C GLN A 85 -10.88 -18.56 -6.85
N PHE A 86 -11.66 -17.65 -6.27
CA PHE A 86 -12.85 -17.97 -5.49
C PHE A 86 -13.92 -16.87 -5.67
N SER A 87 -15.03 -16.98 -4.97
CA SER A 87 -16.06 -15.93 -4.94
C SER A 87 -16.45 -15.64 -3.50
N ASP A 88 -16.64 -14.35 -3.19
CA ASP A 88 -17.04 -13.89 -1.86
C ASP A 88 -18.11 -12.79 -1.96
N GLN A 89 -19.11 -12.83 -1.07
CA GLN A 89 -20.15 -11.81 -1.03
C GLN A 89 -19.67 -10.62 -0.21
N LEU A 90 -19.14 -9.59 -0.87
CA LEU A 90 -18.56 -8.41 -0.23
C LEU A 90 -19.64 -7.41 0.23
N HIS A 91 -20.83 -7.46 -0.39
CA HIS A 91 -22.01 -6.67 0.00
C HIS A 91 -23.31 -7.36 -0.41
N PRO A 92 -24.39 -7.34 0.44
CA PRO A 92 -25.66 -8.00 0.11
C PRO A 92 -26.37 -7.45 -1.12
N ASP A 93 -26.15 -6.17 -1.48
CA ASP A 93 -26.78 -5.55 -2.64
C ASP A 93 -26.05 -5.85 -3.97
N LEU A 94 -24.85 -6.43 -3.92
CA LEU A 94 -24.20 -6.93 -5.13
C LEU A 94 -24.99 -8.11 -5.71
N PRO A 95 -25.26 -8.09 -7.02
CA PRO A 95 -26.15 -9.09 -7.63
C PRO A 95 -25.57 -10.50 -7.65
N ASN A 96 -24.26 -10.62 -7.57
CA ASN A 96 -23.52 -11.88 -7.49
C ASN A 96 -22.39 -11.75 -6.47
N PRO A 97 -21.94 -12.86 -5.87
CA PRO A 97 -20.66 -12.89 -5.16
C PRO A 97 -19.53 -12.48 -6.10
N THR A 98 -18.68 -11.58 -5.64
CA THR A 98 -17.54 -11.05 -6.38
C THR A 98 -16.51 -12.13 -6.63
N ARG A 99 -16.08 -12.30 -7.88
CA ARG A 99 -14.96 -13.17 -8.26
C ARG A 99 -13.65 -12.51 -7.85
N LEU A 100 -12.80 -13.24 -7.15
CA LEU A 100 -11.57 -12.77 -6.55
C LEU A 100 -10.44 -13.79 -6.76
N TRP A 101 -9.21 -13.33 -6.67
CA TRP A 101 -8.03 -14.14 -6.43
C TRP A 101 -7.54 -13.86 -5.01
N GLY A 102 -6.97 -14.85 -4.33
CA GLY A 102 -6.45 -14.62 -2.97
C GLY A 102 -6.05 -15.90 -2.25
N PHE A 103 -5.75 -15.72 -0.98
CA PHE A 103 -5.21 -16.77 -0.12
C PHE A 103 -6.29 -17.56 0.61
N GLY A 104 -6.04 -18.87 0.79
CA GLY A 104 -6.89 -19.76 1.57
C GLY A 104 -6.20 -21.07 1.92
N GLN A 105 -6.88 -21.91 2.68
CA GLN A 105 -6.40 -23.25 3.05
C GLN A 105 -7.54 -24.26 2.95
N ASN A 106 -7.25 -25.46 2.43
CA ASN A 106 -8.19 -26.59 2.42
C ASN A 106 -9.58 -26.23 1.85
N GLY A 107 -9.62 -25.38 0.80
CA GLY A 107 -10.85 -24.92 0.18
C GLY A 107 -11.60 -23.82 0.94
N ASN A 108 -11.11 -23.39 2.09
CA ASN A 108 -11.69 -22.27 2.84
C ASN A 108 -11.06 -20.95 2.39
N PHE A 109 -11.74 -20.24 1.50
CA PHE A 109 -11.33 -18.94 0.98
C PHE A 109 -12.29 -17.84 1.42
N ARG A 110 -11.73 -16.72 1.82
CA ARG A 110 -12.38 -15.43 2.05
C ARG A 110 -11.44 -14.33 1.61
N HIS A 111 -11.99 -13.19 1.24
CA HIS A 111 -11.15 -12.02 0.97
C HIS A 111 -10.31 -11.68 2.22
N LEU A 112 -9.00 -11.46 2.03
CA LEU A 112 -7.98 -11.30 3.08
C LEU A 112 -7.76 -12.56 3.97
N GLY A 113 -8.19 -13.75 3.54
CA GLY A 113 -7.96 -15.01 4.27
C GLY A 113 -6.48 -15.40 4.32
N GLY A 114 -6.14 -16.38 5.18
CA GLY A 114 -4.77 -16.83 5.39
C GLY A 114 -3.97 -15.98 6.37
N ILE A 115 -4.64 -15.23 7.26
CA ILE A 115 -3.96 -14.39 8.27
C ILE A 115 -3.06 -15.23 9.16
N ILE A 116 -1.80 -14.79 9.33
CA ILE A 116 -0.82 -15.44 10.21
C ILE A 116 -0.54 -14.53 11.41
N ALA A 117 -0.46 -15.14 12.61
CA ALA A 117 0.03 -14.48 13.81
C ALA A 117 1.25 -15.26 14.34
N ALA A 118 2.40 -14.59 14.41
CA ALA A 118 3.66 -15.19 14.81
C ALA A 118 4.28 -14.46 15.99
N LYS A 119 4.95 -15.20 16.87
CA LYS A 119 5.75 -14.60 17.94
C LYS A 119 7.13 -14.26 17.39
N ARG A 120 7.65 -13.11 17.76
CA ARG A 120 9.04 -12.72 17.46
C ARG A 120 10.03 -13.82 17.86
N GLY A 121 10.98 -14.09 16.96
CA GLY A 121 11.99 -15.15 17.14
C GLY A 121 11.47 -16.58 16.96
N SER A 122 10.17 -16.74 16.62
CA SER A 122 9.60 -18.02 16.21
C SER A 122 9.46 -18.03 14.70
N PRO A 123 10.39 -18.69 13.97
CA PRO A 123 10.37 -18.64 12.52
C PRO A 123 9.17 -19.37 11.94
N VAL A 124 8.69 -18.84 10.83
CA VAL A 124 7.60 -19.41 10.03
C VAL A 124 8.14 -19.86 8.68
N GLN A 125 7.75 -21.04 8.23
CA GLN A 125 8.01 -21.55 6.88
C GLN A 125 6.67 -21.79 6.19
N ILE A 126 6.55 -21.39 4.93
CA ILE A 126 5.26 -21.45 4.20
C ILE A 126 5.48 -22.09 2.85
N THR A 127 4.66 -23.10 2.52
CA THR A 127 4.47 -23.55 1.15
C THR A 127 3.28 -22.79 0.56
N PHE A 128 3.53 -21.90 -0.40
CA PHE A 128 2.46 -21.32 -1.21
C PHE A 128 2.23 -22.20 -2.44
N ARG A 129 0.95 -22.46 -2.75
CA ARG A 129 0.50 -23.20 -3.93
C ARG A 129 -0.25 -22.30 -4.86
N ASN A 130 0.31 -22.02 -6.02
CA ASN A 130 -0.36 -21.25 -7.04
C ASN A 130 -1.32 -22.13 -7.84
N ASN A 131 -2.62 -21.95 -7.64
CA ASN A 131 -3.70 -22.65 -8.32
C ASN A 131 -4.55 -21.68 -9.15
N LEU A 132 -3.99 -20.57 -9.61
CA LEU A 132 -4.68 -19.56 -10.40
C LEU A 132 -5.00 -20.07 -11.80
N PRO A 133 -6.17 -19.70 -12.37
CA PRO A 133 -6.49 -20.00 -13.75
C PRO A 133 -5.60 -19.20 -14.71
N ARG A 134 -5.38 -19.69 -15.92
CA ARG A 134 -4.46 -19.08 -16.91
C ARG A 134 -4.81 -17.66 -17.32
N THR A 135 -6.10 -17.31 -17.31
CA THR A 135 -6.58 -15.98 -17.73
C THR A 135 -6.88 -15.15 -16.51
N HIS A 136 -6.35 -13.93 -16.47
CA HIS A 136 -6.61 -12.98 -15.39
C HIS A 136 -8.09 -12.56 -15.36
N ILE A 137 -8.59 -12.25 -14.16
CA ILE A 137 -9.96 -11.76 -13.95
C ILE A 137 -10.14 -10.26 -14.21
N LEU A 138 -9.06 -9.58 -14.55
CA LEU A 138 -9.00 -8.15 -14.90
C LEU A 138 -8.28 -7.97 -16.24
N PRO A 139 -8.45 -6.82 -16.92
CA PRO A 139 -7.75 -6.51 -18.16
C PRO A 139 -6.24 -6.39 -17.94
N VAL A 140 -5.44 -7.02 -18.79
CA VAL A 140 -3.96 -7.00 -18.71
C VAL A 140 -3.40 -6.19 -19.87
N ASP A 141 -2.69 -5.10 -19.55
CA ASP A 141 -1.93 -4.31 -20.50
C ASP A 141 -0.66 -5.07 -20.91
N ARG A 142 -0.57 -5.43 -22.19
CA ARG A 142 0.57 -6.20 -22.74
C ARG A 142 1.78 -5.36 -23.09
N SER A 143 1.70 -4.06 -22.96
CA SER A 143 2.86 -3.15 -23.11
C SER A 143 3.71 -3.02 -21.86
N ILE A 144 3.23 -3.49 -20.71
CA ILE A 144 3.97 -3.48 -19.45
C ILE A 144 4.94 -4.66 -19.41
N MET A 145 6.20 -4.39 -19.06
CA MET A 145 7.22 -5.40 -18.90
C MET A 145 6.77 -6.51 -17.95
N GLY A 146 6.92 -7.75 -18.37
CA GLY A 146 6.58 -8.90 -17.57
C GLY A 146 5.17 -9.46 -17.81
N THR A 147 4.34 -8.84 -18.66
CA THR A 147 2.96 -9.31 -18.93
C THR A 147 2.84 -10.19 -20.18
N GLU A 148 3.93 -10.57 -20.83
CA GLU A 148 3.95 -11.08 -22.21
C GLU A 148 3.19 -12.40 -22.38
N ASN A 149 3.27 -13.33 -21.42
CA ASN A 149 2.80 -14.69 -21.64
C ASN A 149 1.99 -15.35 -20.51
N GLN A 150 2.15 -14.96 -19.25
CA GLN A 150 1.53 -15.63 -18.11
C GLN A 150 0.76 -14.64 -17.24
N ASP A 151 -0.56 -14.72 -17.28
CA ASP A 151 -1.44 -13.87 -16.46
C ASP A 151 -1.55 -14.36 -15.01
N ASN A 152 -1.21 -15.62 -14.75
CA ASN A 152 -1.43 -16.31 -13.49
C ASN A 152 -0.13 -16.53 -12.70
N ARG A 153 0.85 -15.67 -12.92
CA ARG A 153 2.04 -15.62 -12.07
C ARG A 153 1.69 -15.18 -10.67
N ALA A 154 2.42 -15.66 -9.70
CA ALA A 154 2.37 -15.19 -8.33
C ALA A 154 3.78 -15.04 -7.78
N ASP A 155 3.96 -14.06 -6.94
CA ASP A 155 5.08 -13.91 -6.04
C ASP A 155 4.53 -13.38 -4.71
N VAL A 156 5.13 -13.75 -3.58
CA VAL A 156 4.57 -13.34 -2.29
C VAL A 156 5.61 -12.53 -1.52
N HIS A 157 5.38 -11.23 -1.44
CA HIS A 157 6.18 -10.32 -0.63
C HIS A 157 5.58 -10.16 0.77
N LEU A 158 6.39 -10.39 1.82
CA LEU A 158 6.03 -10.02 3.19
C LEU A 158 6.44 -8.56 3.40
N HIS A 159 5.49 -7.65 3.24
CA HIS A 159 5.69 -6.21 3.32
C HIS A 159 6.08 -5.78 4.75
N GLY A 160 7.29 -5.26 4.90
CA GLY A 160 7.91 -4.97 6.18
C GLY A 160 8.72 -6.13 6.76
N GLY A 161 8.82 -7.25 6.05
CA GLY A 161 9.52 -8.45 6.49
C GLY A 161 11.04 -8.29 6.50
N PHE A 162 11.69 -8.61 7.62
CA PHE A 162 13.14 -8.76 7.69
C PHE A 162 13.52 -10.20 7.31
N VAL A 163 13.54 -10.47 6.01
CA VAL A 163 13.64 -11.82 5.42
C VAL A 163 14.81 -11.94 4.44
N PRO A 164 15.36 -13.17 4.22
CA PRO A 164 16.37 -13.34 3.18
C PRO A 164 15.78 -13.07 1.80
N TRP A 165 16.56 -12.52 0.88
CA TRP A 165 16.10 -12.11 -0.45
C TRP A 165 15.40 -13.24 -1.22
N THR A 166 15.80 -14.51 -0.99
CA THR A 166 15.15 -15.69 -1.57
C THR A 166 13.76 -16.00 -1.01
N SER A 167 13.30 -15.25 -0.01
CA SER A 167 11.95 -15.35 0.58
C SER A 167 11.29 -13.97 0.68
N ASP A 168 11.87 -12.96 0.02
CA ASP A 168 11.36 -11.58 0.04
C ASP A 168 10.18 -11.38 -0.91
N GLY A 169 10.08 -12.19 -1.97
CA GLY A 169 9.10 -11.97 -3.02
C GLY A 169 9.51 -10.80 -3.92
N GLY A 170 10.72 -10.81 -4.44
CA GLY A 170 11.17 -9.78 -5.37
C GLY A 170 10.59 -9.98 -6.78
N PRO A 171 10.38 -8.91 -7.59
CA PRO A 171 9.58 -8.93 -8.81
C PRO A 171 9.92 -10.01 -9.85
N PHE A 172 11.12 -10.54 -9.82
CA PHE A 172 11.60 -11.63 -10.67
C PHE A 172 11.61 -13.01 -10.00
N ALA A 173 11.09 -13.16 -8.77
CA ALA A 173 11.02 -14.44 -8.08
C ALA A 173 9.66 -15.15 -8.24
N TRP A 174 8.86 -14.76 -9.22
CA TRP A 174 7.53 -15.29 -9.51
C TRP A 174 7.55 -16.75 -9.99
N TRP A 175 6.44 -17.44 -9.82
CA TRP A 175 6.15 -18.75 -10.40
C TRP A 175 4.70 -18.86 -10.85
N ASP A 176 4.42 -19.79 -11.77
CA ASP A 176 3.08 -20.08 -12.24
C ASP A 176 2.67 -21.55 -12.00
N PRO A 177 1.39 -21.91 -12.18
CA PRO A 177 0.92 -23.30 -12.02
C PRO A 177 1.54 -24.31 -12.98
N ASP A 178 2.00 -23.86 -14.14
CA ASP A 178 2.60 -24.73 -15.19
C ASP A 178 4.10 -24.98 -14.95
N GLY A 179 4.70 -24.29 -13.97
CA GLY A 179 6.10 -24.48 -13.55
C GLY A 179 7.09 -23.52 -14.19
N HIS A 180 6.63 -22.49 -14.92
CA HIS A 180 7.49 -21.39 -15.32
C HIS A 180 7.88 -20.57 -14.08
N LYS A 181 9.09 -20.01 -14.12
CA LYS A 181 9.67 -19.29 -12.99
C LYS A 181 10.45 -18.09 -13.47
N GLY A 182 10.39 -17.02 -12.68
CA GLY A 182 11.22 -15.85 -12.89
C GLY A 182 12.71 -16.13 -12.68
N PRO A 183 13.60 -15.32 -13.26
CA PRO A 183 15.05 -15.53 -13.24
C PRO A 183 15.68 -15.43 -11.85
N SER A 184 14.98 -14.83 -10.87
CA SER A 184 15.43 -14.75 -9.48
C SER A 184 14.79 -15.80 -8.56
N PHE A 185 13.97 -16.72 -9.08
CA PHE A 185 13.31 -17.75 -8.29
C PHE A 185 14.31 -18.82 -7.80
N LEU A 186 14.70 -18.77 -6.54
CA LEU A 186 15.55 -19.75 -5.87
C LEU A 186 14.94 -20.37 -4.60
N ASN A 187 13.72 -19.99 -4.26
CA ASN A 187 13.01 -20.39 -3.04
C ASN A 187 13.13 -21.90 -2.76
N ASN A 188 12.73 -22.72 -3.73
CA ASN A 188 12.71 -24.18 -3.58
C ASN A 188 14.11 -24.81 -3.57
N GLN A 189 15.07 -24.27 -4.32
CA GLN A 189 16.45 -24.74 -4.32
C GLN A 189 17.11 -24.53 -2.95
N VAL A 190 16.76 -23.44 -2.27
CA VAL A 190 17.30 -23.07 -0.96
C VAL A 190 16.61 -23.83 0.17
N LEU A 191 15.29 -23.91 0.16
CA LEU A 191 14.51 -24.40 1.30
C LEU A 191 14.11 -25.87 1.17
N ARG A 192 14.11 -26.43 -0.06
CA ARG A 192 13.77 -27.84 -0.35
C ARG A 192 14.86 -28.50 -1.23
N PRO A 193 16.15 -28.41 -0.85
CA PRO A 193 17.24 -28.91 -1.68
C PRO A 193 17.10 -30.42 -1.97
N GLY A 194 17.20 -30.78 -3.25
CA GLY A 194 17.11 -32.18 -3.69
C GLY A 194 15.72 -32.81 -3.63
N GLN A 195 14.68 -32.04 -3.27
CA GLN A 195 13.30 -32.52 -3.30
C GLN A 195 12.70 -32.37 -4.70
N ASN A 196 11.80 -33.28 -5.05
CA ASN A 196 10.92 -33.09 -6.21
C ASN A 196 9.74 -32.23 -5.80
N VAL A 197 9.83 -30.91 -6.05
CA VAL A 197 8.82 -29.94 -5.66
C VAL A 197 7.76 -29.83 -6.77
N PRO A 198 6.45 -29.91 -6.44
CA PRO A 198 5.39 -29.63 -7.41
C PRO A 198 5.59 -28.31 -8.14
N ALA A 199 5.24 -28.26 -9.41
CA ALA A 199 5.48 -27.12 -10.28
C ALA A 199 4.86 -25.81 -9.74
N ASN A 200 3.68 -25.92 -9.14
CA ASN A 200 2.90 -24.84 -8.60
C ASN A 200 3.26 -24.43 -7.15
N GLU A 201 4.28 -25.03 -6.54
CA GLU A 201 4.69 -24.72 -5.15
C GLU A 201 5.92 -23.82 -5.10
N ALA A 202 5.91 -22.88 -4.14
CA ALA A 202 7.05 -22.08 -3.73
C ALA A 202 7.17 -22.07 -2.20
N GLU A 203 8.40 -22.23 -1.71
CA GLU A 203 8.69 -22.30 -0.28
C GLU A 203 9.30 -21.00 0.21
N TYR A 204 8.80 -20.46 1.34
CA TYR A 204 9.25 -19.22 1.94
C TYR A 204 9.64 -19.43 3.41
N TYR A 205 10.58 -18.63 3.91
CA TYR A 205 11.05 -18.67 5.28
C TYR A 205 11.12 -17.28 5.88
N TYR A 206 10.37 -17.05 6.95
CA TYR A 206 10.29 -15.79 7.69
C TYR A 206 10.86 -15.94 9.10
N PRO A 207 12.02 -15.32 9.41
CA PRO A 207 12.68 -15.43 10.71
C PRO A 207 11.89 -14.80 11.87
N ASN A 208 11.02 -13.81 11.57
CA ASN A 208 10.23 -13.05 12.55
C ASN A 208 11.08 -12.37 13.62
N ASN A 209 12.20 -11.77 13.24
CA ASN A 209 13.13 -11.16 14.20
C ASN A 209 12.83 -9.70 14.51
N GLN A 210 11.85 -9.10 13.85
CA GLN A 210 11.40 -7.73 14.10
C GLN A 210 10.47 -7.64 15.32
N GLY A 211 10.31 -6.42 15.88
CA GLY A 211 9.42 -6.12 17.00
C GLY A 211 7.94 -6.23 16.64
N ALA A 212 7.08 -6.21 17.66
CA ALA A 212 5.63 -6.34 17.52
C ALA A 212 5.05 -5.28 16.59
N ARG A 213 4.31 -5.72 15.55
CA ARG A 213 3.69 -4.86 14.52
C ARG A 213 2.64 -5.58 13.71
N LEU A 214 1.84 -4.82 12.96
CA LEU A 214 1.03 -5.33 11.86
C LEU A 214 1.84 -5.25 10.59
N GLU A 215 2.12 -6.39 9.98
CA GLU A 215 2.62 -6.54 8.62
C GLU A 215 1.50 -7.09 7.74
N TRP A 216 1.77 -7.22 6.47
CA TRP A 216 0.88 -7.86 5.51
C TRP A 216 1.71 -8.51 4.40
N TYR A 217 1.11 -9.41 3.66
CA TYR A 217 1.75 -10.00 2.50
C TYR A 217 0.83 -9.93 1.29
N HIS A 218 1.42 -9.66 0.14
CA HIS A 218 0.70 -9.46 -1.11
C HIS A 218 1.53 -9.93 -2.29
N ASP A 219 0.90 -10.01 -3.47
CA ASP A 219 1.61 -10.32 -4.70
C ASP A 219 2.59 -9.20 -5.08
N HIS A 220 3.74 -9.60 -5.65
CA HIS A 220 4.77 -8.68 -6.13
C HIS A 220 5.33 -9.09 -7.51
N SER A 221 4.56 -9.87 -8.30
CA SER A 221 4.99 -10.36 -9.62
C SER A 221 5.12 -9.23 -10.61
N LEU A 222 6.31 -9.05 -11.21
CA LEU A 222 6.58 -8.01 -12.20
C LEU A 222 5.49 -7.92 -13.28
N GLY A 223 4.91 -6.74 -13.48
CA GLY A 223 3.90 -6.43 -14.49
C GLY A 223 2.46 -6.79 -14.11
N THR A 224 2.24 -7.54 -13.02
CA THR A 224 0.90 -7.94 -12.58
C THR A 224 0.59 -7.62 -11.12
N THR A 225 1.50 -7.00 -10.39
CA THR A 225 1.35 -6.65 -8.96
C THR A 225 0.06 -5.88 -8.70
N ARG A 226 -0.19 -4.77 -9.45
CA ARG A 226 -1.40 -3.95 -9.27
C ARG A 226 -2.69 -4.74 -9.49
N LEU A 227 -2.70 -5.64 -10.49
CA LEU A 227 -3.86 -6.46 -10.83
C LEU A 227 -4.08 -7.58 -9.80
N ASN A 228 -3.02 -8.28 -9.40
CA ASN A 228 -3.05 -9.37 -8.44
C ASN A 228 -3.46 -8.86 -7.04
N ALA A 229 -2.88 -7.77 -6.55
CA ALA A 229 -3.25 -7.15 -5.27
C ALA A 229 -4.69 -6.62 -5.30
N TYR A 230 -5.10 -5.95 -6.39
CA TYR A 230 -6.48 -5.49 -6.54
C TYR A 230 -7.46 -6.64 -6.61
N SER A 231 -7.14 -7.74 -7.27
CA SER A 231 -8.01 -8.92 -7.34
C SER A 231 -8.14 -9.67 -6.00
N GLY A 232 -7.27 -9.37 -5.02
CA GLY A 232 -7.39 -9.85 -3.63
C GLY A 232 -6.23 -10.72 -3.14
N ILE A 233 -5.10 -10.82 -3.87
CA ILE A 233 -3.91 -11.53 -3.37
C ILE A 233 -3.20 -10.64 -2.35
N ALA A 234 -3.81 -10.52 -1.18
CA ALA A 234 -3.32 -9.79 -0.02
C ALA A 234 -3.88 -10.39 1.28
N SER A 235 -3.10 -10.39 2.35
CA SER A 235 -3.53 -10.81 3.68
C SER A 235 -2.67 -10.20 4.78
N ALA A 236 -3.19 -10.17 6.01
CA ALA A 236 -2.48 -9.63 7.16
C ALA A 236 -1.50 -10.64 7.76
N TYR A 237 -0.39 -10.11 8.31
CA TYR A 237 0.59 -10.86 9.09
C TYR A 237 0.87 -10.08 10.39
N VAL A 238 0.73 -10.73 11.54
CA VAL A 238 0.86 -10.08 12.84
C VAL A 238 2.07 -10.63 13.57
N ILE A 239 3.02 -9.78 13.89
CA ILE A 239 4.11 -10.14 14.81
C ILE A 239 3.79 -9.57 16.19
N TYR A 240 3.94 -10.40 17.23
CA TYR A 240 3.88 -10.00 18.63
C TYR A 240 5.14 -10.44 19.38
N ASP A 241 5.50 -9.75 20.45
CA ASP A 241 6.70 -10.02 21.21
C ASP A 241 6.49 -9.95 22.74
N ASP A 242 7.51 -10.29 23.49
CA ASP A 242 7.45 -10.28 24.96
C ASP A 242 7.29 -8.86 25.52
N TYR A 243 7.75 -7.82 24.79
CA TYR A 243 7.53 -6.44 25.20
C TYR A 243 6.06 -6.05 25.07
N GLU A 244 5.42 -6.34 23.93
CA GLU A 244 3.96 -6.15 23.77
C GLU A 244 3.18 -6.92 24.85
N LEU A 245 3.53 -8.16 25.12
CA LEU A 245 2.89 -8.97 26.16
C LEU A 245 3.09 -8.38 27.57
N SER A 246 4.21 -7.70 27.82
CA SER A 246 4.40 -6.96 29.08
C SER A 246 3.47 -5.75 29.19
N LEU A 247 3.21 -5.04 28.09
CA LEU A 247 2.23 -3.95 28.05
C LEU A 247 0.80 -4.44 28.25
N VAL A 248 0.48 -5.63 27.72
CA VAL A 248 -0.80 -6.30 27.99
C VAL A 248 -0.98 -6.55 29.48
N ALA A 249 0.04 -7.09 30.14
CA ALA A 249 -0.02 -7.47 31.56
C ALA A 249 0.01 -6.27 32.50
N LEU A 250 0.82 -5.25 32.23
CA LEU A 250 1.11 -4.14 33.14
C LEU A 250 0.30 -2.88 32.83
N ASN A 251 -0.02 -2.65 31.56
CA ASN A 251 -0.63 -1.42 31.08
C ASN A 251 -2.06 -1.63 30.58
N HIS A 252 -2.59 -2.86 30.69
CA HIS A 252 -3.93 -3.25 30.22
C HIS A 252 -4.16 -3.01 28.72
N LEU A 253 -3.07 -2.96 27.92
CA LEU A 253 -3.15 -2.86 26.45
C LEU A 253 -3.86 -4.12 25.91
N PRO A 254 -4.88 -3.99 25.05
CA PRO A 254 -5.43 -5.16 24.36
C PRO A 254 -4.34 -5.88 23.54
N GLY A 255 -4.17 -7.17 23.79
CA GLY A 255 -3.21 -8.01 23.09
C GLY A 255 -3.65 -8.31 21.64
N PRO A 256 -2.80 -8.95 20.83
CA PRO A 256 -3.10 -9.19 19.40
C PRO A 256 -4.32 -10.08 19.18
N LEU A 257 -4.71 -10.91 20.15
CA LEU A 257 -5.90 -11.79 20.10
C LEU A 257 -7.00 -11.37 21.10
N ASP A 258 -6.91 -10.19 21.71
CA ASP A 258 -7.95 -9.64 22.58
C ASP A 258 -9.14 -9.16 21.72
N PRO A 259 -10.40 -9.45 22.09
CA PRO A 259 -11.59 -8.96 21.36
C PRO A 259 -11.70 -7.43 21.25
N ARG A 260 -10.97 -6.67 22.07
CA ARG A 260 -10.87 -5.21 21.98
C ARG A 260 -9.79 -4.74 21.01
N THR A 261 -9.03 -5.65 20.40
CA THR A 261 -8.13 -5.34 19.28
C THR A 261 -8.90 -5.49 17.97
N VAL A 262 -9.10 -4.38 17.28
CA VAL A 262 -9.83 -4.29 16.01
C VAL A 262 -8.83 -4.08 14.88
N TYR A 263 -8.79 -5.02 13.95
CA TYR A 263 -7.99 -4.92 12.73
C TYR A 263 -8.84 -4.26 11.65
N LEU A 264 -8.30 -3.25 10.96
CA LEU A 264 -8.97 -2.50 9.91
C LEU A 264 -8.07 -2.42 8.68
N VAL A 265 -8.34 -3.24 7.67
CA VAL A 265 -7.66 -3.21 6.37
C VAL A 265 -8.56 -2.46 5.40
N PHE A 266 -8.13 -1.27 4.98
CA PHE A 266 -8.87 -0.43 4.04
C PHE A 266 -8.46 -0.73 2.61
N GLN A 267 -9.45 -0.82 1.73
CA GLN A 267 -9.26 -0.97 0.29
C GLN A 267 -10.34 -0.17 -0.44
N ASP A 268 -10.05 0.25 -1.65
CA ASP A 268 -11.05 0.82 -2.55
C ASP A 268 -11.21 -0.05 -3.79
N LYS A 269 -12.44 -0.24 -4.26
CA LYS A 269 -12.78 -1.08 -5.41
C LYS A 269 -13.91 -0.48 -6.24
N ILE A 270 -13.98 -0.86 -7.52
CA ILE A 270 -15.15 -0.66 -8.37
C ILE A 270 -15.74 -2.02 -8.72
N PHE A 271 -17.05 -2.11 -8.70
CA PHE A 271 -17.78 -3.31 -9.10
C PHE A 271 -18.44 -3.12 -10.47
N VAL A 272 -18.35 -4.14 -11.30
CA VAL A 272 -19.03 -4.18 -12.60
C VAL A 272 -20.52 -3.90 -12.40
N PRO A 273 -21.06 -2.80 -12.95
CA PRO A 273 -22.47 -2.45 -12.79
C PRO A 273 -23.37 -3.31 -13.69
N ARG A 274 -24.68 -3.31 -13.41
CA ARG A 274 -25.67 -4.07 -14.19
C ARG A 274 -25.76 -3.64 -15.65
N ASN A 275 -25.43 -2.40 -15.94
CA ASN A 275 -25.49 -1.80 -17.28
C ASN A 275 -24.10 -1.66 -17.94
N ILE A 276 -23.13 -2.50 -17.57
CA ILE A 276 -21.73 -2.42 -18.04
C ILE A 276 -21.60 -2.27 -19.56
N ALA A 277 -22.37 -3.02 -20.33
CA ALA A 277 -22.34 -2.94 -21.80
C ALA A 277 -22.73 -1.56 -22.36
N THR A 278 -23.39 -0.72 -21.56
CA THR A 278 -23.76 0.66 -21.93
C THR A 278 -22.73 1.68 -21.45
N VAL A 279 -22.24 1.52 -20.21
CA VAL A 279 -21.33 2.50 -19.58
C VAL A 279 -19.87 2.26 -19.97
N ASP A 280 -19.53 1.02 -20.28
CA ASP A 280 -18.17 0.64 -20.71
C ASP A 280 -18.25 -0.50 -21.75
N PRO A 281 -18.54 -0.19 -23.02
CA PRO A 281 -18.63 -1.18 -24.07
C PRO A 281 -17.28 -1.86 -24.43
N THR A 282 -16.17 -1.33 -23.93
CA THR A 282 -14.82 -1.90 -24.10
C THR A 282 -14.51 -2.98 -23.08
N TRP A 283 -15.31 -3.12 -22.02
CA TRP A 283 -15.13 -4.15 -20.99
C TRP A 283 -15.31 -5.56 -21.56
N ALA A 284 -14.20 -6.24 -21.87
CA ALA A 284 -14.16 -7.52 -22.56
C ALA A 284 -13.63 -8.68 -21.70
N VAL A 285 -13.65 -8.57 -20.38
CA VAL A 285 -13.18 -9.63 -19.48
C VAL A 285 -14.06 -10.88 -19.57
N PRO A 286 -13.50 -12.07 -19.89
CA PRO A 286 -14.28 -13.29 -20.07
C PRO A 286 -15.08 -13.67 -18.83
N ASN A 287 -16.35 -14.05 -19.02
CA ASN A 287 -17.27 -14.47 -17.95
C ASN A 287 -17.47 -13.44 -16.83
N SER A 288 -17.16 -12.17 -17.07
CA SER A 288 -17.44 -11.08 -16.12
C SER A 288 -18.94 -10.91 -15.93
N ARG A 289 -19.36 -10.69 -14.68
CA ARG A 289 -20.76 -10.54 -14.27
C ARG A 289 -20.92 -9.26 -13.45
N PRO A 290 -22.10 -8.64 -13.44
CA PRO A 290 -22.38 -7.55 -12.50
C PRO A 290 -22.06 -7.97 -11.05
N GLY A 291 -21.29 -7.13 -10.34
CA GLY A 291 -20.77 -7.44 -9.01
C GLY A 291 -19.36 -8.04 -8.97
N ASP A 292 -18.79 -8.48 -10.09
CA ASP A 292 -17.35 -8.76 -10.20
C ASP A 292 -16.54 -7.46 -10.12
N LEU A 293 -15.21 -7.54 -9.95
CA LEU A 293 -14.35 -6.37 -9.94
C LEU A 293 -14.25 -5.74 -11.33
N TRP A 294 -14.36 -4.43 -11.39
CA TRP A 294 -14.00 -3.61 -12.55
C TRP A 294 -12.67 -2.91 -12.28
N TYR A 295 -11.83 -2.77 -13.28
CA TYR A 295 -10.56 -2.07 -13.22
C TYR A 295 -10.37 -1.18 -14.44
N VAL A 296 -9.79 -0.02 -14.25
CA VAL A 296 -9.51 0.91 -15.34
C VAL A 296 -8.56 0.27 -16.35
N HIS A 297 -8.90 0.39 -17.64
CA HIS A 297 -8.16 -0.25 -18.72
C HIS A 297 -8.14 0.59 -20.01
N VAL A 298 -8.67 1.79 -19.96
CA VAL A 298 -8.62 2.78 -21.03
C VAL A 298 -7.95 4.02 -20.49
N TYR A 299 -6.90 4.50 -21.16
CA TYR A 299 -6.24 5.73 -20.80
C TYR A 299 -7.11 6.92 -21.18
N ASP A 300 -7.55 7.71 -20.20
CA ASP A 300 -8.43 8.86 -20.38
C ASP A 300 -7.64 10.17 -20.32
N PRO A 301 -7.44 10.89 -21.45
CA PRO A 301 -6.73 12.16 -21.48
C PRO A 301 -7.40 13.30 -20.70
N ASP A 302 -8.66 13.16 -20.32
CA ASP A 302 -9.35 14.14 -19.49
C ASP A 302 -9.02 13.98 -18.00
N ARG A 303 -8.58 12.77 -17.59
CA ARG A 303 -8.13 12.47 -16.22
C ARG A 303 -6.62 12.59 -16.08
N TRP A 304 -5.87 12.08 -17.06
CA TRP A 304 -4.41 12.07 -17.06
C TRP A 304 -3.90 12.78 -18.31
N ASP A 305 -2.90 13.59 -18.18
CA ASP A 305 -2.33 14.27 -19.33
C ASP A 305 -1.83 13.27 -20.37
N LEU A 306 -1.94 13.63 -21.64
CA LEU A 306 -1.42 12.85 -22.75
C LEU A 306 -0.27 13.60 -23.41
N GLY A 307 0.91 13.01 -23.37
CA GLY A 307 2.09 13.53 -24.02
C GLY A 307 2.19 13.18 -25.51
N PRO A 308 3.35 13.45 -26.13
CA PRO A 308 3.61 13.02 -27.51
C PRO A 308 3.45 11.51 -27.66
N THR A 309 2.91 11.05 -28.78
CA THR A 309 2.64 9.63 -29.07
C THR A 309 3.48 9.13 -30.27
N PRO A 310 4.81 8.93 -30.12
CA PRO A 310 5.67 8.52 -31.24
C PRO A 310 5.32 7.13 -31.79
N SER A 311 4.81 6.22 -30.93
CA SER A 311 4.46 4.84 -31.28
C SER A 311 2.96 4.66 -31.54
N GLY A 312 2.15 5.73 -31.47
CA GLY A 312 0.69 5.68 -31.63
C GLY A 312 -0.07 5.85 -30.31
N PRO A 313 -1.40 5.75 -30.32
CA PRO A 313 -2.24 5.94 -29.14
C PRO A 313 -1.92 4.89 -28.06
N PRO A 314 -2.32 5.16 -26.78
CA PRO A 314 -2.24 4.15 -25.74
C PRO A 314 -2.87 2.81 -26.17
N PRO A 315 -2.33 1.67 -25.72
CA PRO A 315 -2.92 0.36 -26.01
C PRO A 315 -4.31 0.22 -25.36
N ASP A 316 -5.07 -0.77 -25.80
CA ASP A 316 -6.33 -1.16 -25.19
C ASP A 316 -6.32 -2.70 -25.02
N PRO A 317 -6.25 -3.21 -23.80
CA PRO A 317 -6.19 -2.52 -22.51
C PRO A 317 -4.91 -1.72 -22.26
N SER A 318 -5.02 -0.60 -21.50
CA SER A 318 -3.91 0.23 -21.05
C SER A 318 -3.82 0.30 -19.54
N CYS A 319 -2.60 0.35 -19.00
CA CYS A 319 -2.39 0.85 -17.65
C CYS A 319 -2.66 2.37 -17.59
N VAL A 320 -2.81 2.87 -16.38
CA VAL A 320 -3.02 4.28 -16.06
C VAL A 320 -2.03 4.72 -14.98
N PRO A 321 -1.75 6.02 -14.83
CA PRO A 321 -0.81 6.48 -13.81
C PRO A 321 -1.26 6.17 -12.39
N GLU A 322 -2.57 6.30 -12.09
CA GLU A 322 -3.14 6.11 -10.75
C GLU A 322 -4.57 5.63 -10.85
N PHE A 323 -4.95 4.72 -9.98
CA PHE A 323 -6.32 4.25 -9.89
C PHE A 323 -6.96 4.58 -8.54
N PHE A 324 -8.04 5.35 -8.59
CA PHE A 324 -8.86 5.73 -7.44
C PHE A 324 -10.26 5.13 -7.61
N ALA A 325 -10.54 4.06 -6.88
CA ALA A 325 -11.84 3.43 -6.95
C ALA A 325 -12.92 4.19 -6.16
N ASP A 326 -14.18 3.87 -6.41
CA ASP A 326 -15.35 4.63 -5.96
C ASP A 326 -16.00 4.11 -4.67
N THR A 327 -15.64 2.90 -4.23
CA THR A 327 -16.29 2.18 -3.15
C THR A 327 -15.28 1.69 -2.12
N MET A 328 -15.46 2.12 -0.85
CA MET A 328 -14.57 1.75 0.25
C MET A 328 -14.97 0.42 0.89
N LEU A 329 -13.97 -0.40 1.15
CA LEU A 329 -14.09 -1.65 1.89
C LEU A 329 -13.24 -1.58 3.17
N VAL A 330 -13.73 -2.23 4.23
CA VAL A 330 -12.95 -2.51 5.43
C VAL A 330 -13.04 -4.01 5.71
N ASN A 331 -11.89 -4.68 5.81
CA ASN A 331 -11.82 -6.13 5.99
C ASN A 331 -12.63 -6.91 4.93
N GLY A 332 -12.59 -6.48 3.67
CA GLY A 332 -13.36 -7.09 2.60
C GLY A 332 -14.87 -6.92 2.71
N THR A 333 -15.34 -5.97 3.49
CA THR A 333 -16.77 -5.63 3.66
C THR A 333 -17.01 -4.21 3.17
N VAL A 334 -17.92 -4.04 2.22
CA VAL A 334 -18.28 -2.71 1.69
C VAL A 334 -19.10 -1.96 2.73
N TYR A 335 -18.65 -0.76 3.11
CA TYR A 335 -19.32 0.13 4.07
C TYR A 335 -19.86 -0.59 5.31
N PRO A 336 -19.04 -1.27 6.11
CA PRO A 336 -19.50 -2.03 7.26
C PRO A 336 -19.88 -1.15 8.45
N TYR A 337 -20.53 -1.76 9.45
CA TYR A 337 -20.62 -1.19 10.80
C TYR A 337 -19.86 -2.04 11.81
N LEU A 338 -19.32 -1.39 12.84
CA LEU A 338 -18.71 -2.01 14.02
C LEU A 338 -19.52 -1.65 15.27
N GLU A 339 -19.90 -2.65 16.06
CA GLU A 339 -20.50 -2.44 17.38
C GLU A 339 -19.40 -2.41 18.44
N VAL A 340 -19.40 -1.36 19.26
CA VAL A 340 -18.48 -1.20 20.39
C VAL A 340 -19.29 -0.92 21.68
N GLU A 341 -18.70 -1.24 22.83
CA GLU A 341 -19.16 -0.81 24.12
C GLU A 341 -18.42 0.48 24.56
N PRO A 342 -18.91 1.24 25.56
CA PRO A 342 -18.17 2.38 26.11
C PRO A 342 -16.94 1.89 26.89
N ARG A 343 -15.89 1.54 26.15
CA ARG A 343 -14.59 0.98 26.56
C ARG A 343 -13.47 1.60 25.75
N GLN A 344 -12.24 1.33 26.11
CA GLN A 344 -11.08 1.62 25.28
C GLN A 344 -10.79 0.42 24.36
N TYR A 345 -10.52 0.71 23.09
CA TYR A 345 -10.17 -0.27 22.07
C TYR A 345 -8.81 0.04 21.47
N ARG A 346 -8.13 -1.00 21.02
CA ARG A 346 -6.94 -0.91 20.18
C ARG A 346 -7.35 -1.10 18.72
N PHE A 347 -7.04 -0.14 17.87
CA PHE A 347 -7.28 -0.23 16.43
C PHE A 347 -5.95 -0.38 15.70
N ARG A 348 -5.82 -1.43 14.90
CA ARG A 348 -4.66 -1.68 14.03
C ARG A 348 -5.09 -1.46 12.58
N LEU A 349 -4.61 -0.39 11.99
CA LEU A 349 -4.99 0.08 10.67
C LEU A 349 -3.94 -0.29 9.63
N LEU A 350 -4.39 -0.69 8.45
CA LEU A 350 -3.58 -0.84 7.23
C LEU A 350 -4.31 -0.14 6.09
N ASN A 351 -3.64 0.78 5.40
CA ASN A 351 -4.13 1.30 4.13
C ASN A 351 -3.63 0.40 2.99
N ALA A 352 -4.49 -0.46 2.47
CA ALA A 352 -4.23 -1.36 1.34
C ALA A 352 -4.99 -0.92 0.07
N CYS A 353 -5.23 0.39 -0.10
CA CYS A 353 -5.73 0.98 -1.34
C CYS A 353 -4.64 1.01 -2.41
N GLN A 354 -5.03 1.11 -3.68
CA GLN A 354 -4.09 1.17 -4.82
C GLN A 354 -3.26 2.46 -4.80
N ALA A 355 -3.91 3.61 -4.87
CA ALA A 355 -3.27 4.93 -4.87
C ALA A 355 -3.80 5.88 -3.79
N ARG A 356 -4.94 5.55 -3.18
CA ARG A 356 -5.68 6.46 -2.27
C ARG A 356 -5.02 6.61 -0.91
N PHE A 357 -4.68 7.85 -0.54
CA PHE A 357 -4.32 8.23 0.82
C PHE A 357 -5.56 8.31 1.71
N LEU A 358 -5.39 8.07 3.00
CA LEU A 358 -6.45 8.18 3.99
C LEU A 358 -6.02 9.08 5.16
N ASN A 359 -6.92 9.93 5.63
CA ASN A 359 -6.76 10.71 6.88
C ASN A 359 -7.90 10.39 7.86
N PRO A 360 -7.96 9.16 8.38
CA PRO A 360 -9.09 8.70 9.16
C PRO A 360 -9.28 9.52 10.44
N ARG A 361 -10.55 9.91 10.69
CA ARG A 361 -11.01 10.52 11.94
C ARG A 361 -12.45 10.12 12.26
N LEU A 362 -12.83 10.18 13.52
CA LEU A 362 -14.18 9.90 13.96
C LEU A 362 -15.01 11.18 14.09
N VAL A 363 -16.21 11.16 13.51
CA VAL A 363 -17.21 12.21 13.67
C VAL A 363 -18.55 11.59 14.05
N TYR A 364 -19.39 12.31 14.81
CA TYR A 364 -20.76 11.84 15.05
C TYR A 364 -21.54 11.83 13.75
N ALA A 365 -22.33 10.77 13.57
CA ALA A 365 -23.19 10.61 12.39
C ALA A 365 -24.37 11.60 12.44
N THR A 366 -24.87 11.98 11.27
CA THR A 366 -26.03 12.88 11.10
C THR A 366 -27.03 12.31 10.08
N GLY A 367 -28.20 12.95 9.98
CA GLY A 367 -29.30 12.52 9.13
C GLY A 367 -30.24 11.52 9.83
N ALA A 368 -31.45 11.32 9.26
CA ALA A 368 -32.47 10.45 9.83
C ALA A 368 -31.99 9.01 10.05
N ASP A 369 -31.15 8.50 9.11
CA ASP A 369 -30.61 7.14 9.14
C ASP A 369 -29.21 7.07 9.74
N SER A 370 -28.63 8.20 10.18
CA SER A 370 -27.26 8.29 10.71
C SER A 370 -26.20 7.67 9.77
N THR A 371 -26.36 7.88 8.46
CA THR A 371 -25.48 7.33 7.42
C THR A 371 -24.48 8.34 6.88
N GLU A 372 -24.58 9.59 7.29
CA GLU A 372 -23.72 10.68 6.82
C GLU A 372 -22.85 11.23 7.95
N PRO A 373 -21.62 11.67 7.65
CA PRO A 373 -20.77 12.31 8.63
C PRO A 373 -21.36 13.68 9.05
N GLY A 374 -21.37 13.95 10.35
CA GLY A 374 -21.68 15.26 10.91
C GLY A 374 -20.42 16.11 11.11
N THR A 375 -20.58 17.26 11.75
CA THR A 375 -19.48 18.19 12.06
C THR A 375 -18.92 18.01 13.48
N ALA A 376 -19.66 17.34 14.38
CA ALA A 376 -19.21 17.11 15.74
C ALA A 376 -18.10 16.04 15.77
N ALA A 377 -16.95 16.39 16.35
CA ALA A 377 -15.82 15.48 16.49
C ALA A 377 -16.16 14.32 17.43
N GLY A 378 -15.76 13.11 17.05
CA GLY A 378 -15.77 11.93 17.90
C GLY A 378 -14.49 11.82 18.74
N PRO A 379 -14.23 10.65 19.36
CA PRO A 379 -13.02 10.41 20.11
C PRO A 379 -11.76 10.63 19.26
N ALA A 380 -10.75 11.24 19.87
CA ALA A 380 -9.41 11.35 19.32
C ALA A 380 -8.69 10.00 19.29
N PHE A 381 -7.60 9.92 18.54
CA PHE A 381 -6.72 8.77 18.51
C PHE A 381 -5.47 9.02 19.36
N VAL A 382 -4.99 7.97 20.01
CA VAL A 382 -3.65 7.95 20.60
C VAL A 382 -2.84 6.93 19.81
N GLN A 383 -1.97 7.41 18.91
CA GLN A 383 -1.09 6.56 18.13
C GLN A 383 0.12 6.17 18.96
N PHE A 384 0.44 4.89 18.98
CA PHE A 384 1.61 4.38 19.71
C PHE A 384 2.44 3.39 18.88
N GLY A 385 2.06 3.13 17.64
CA GLY A 385 2.81 2.31 16.70
C GLY A 385 2.57 2.68 15.25
N THR A 386 3.53 2.27 14.42
CA THR A 386 3.53 2.38 12.96
C THR A 386 3.81 1.00 12.35
N GLU A 387 4.07 0.95 11.06
CA GLU A 387 4.58 -0.25 10.39
C GLU A 387 5.93 -0.73 10.93
N GLY A 388 6.76 0.17 11.45
CA GLY A 388 8.06 -0.14 12.06
C GLY A 388 7.99 -0.62 13.52
N GLY A 389 6.79 -0.81 14.08
CA GLY A 389 6.58 -1.20 15.48
C GLY A 389 6.20 -0.03 16.39
N PHE A 390 6.55 -0.11 17.67
CA PHE A 390 6.20 0.94 18.62
C PHE A 390 6.90 2.25 18.31
N LEU A 391 6.16 3.37 18.40
CA LEU A 391 6.72 4.71 18.40
C LEU A 391 7.61 4.93 19.63
N PRO A 392 8.53 5.91 19.60
CA PRO A 392 9.30 6.26 20.81
C PRO A 392 8.43 6.72 21.98
N ALA A 393 7.29 7.35 21.70
CA ALA A 393 6.30 7.80 22.68
C ALA A 393 4.90 7.82 22.06
N PRO A 394 3.82 7.77 22.87
CA PRO A 394 2.46 7.94 22.38
C PRO A 394 2.24 9.34 21.80
N VAL A 395 1.50 9.42 20.69
CA VAL A 395 1.15 10.68 20.01
C VAL A 395 -0.36 10.88 20.04
N TYR A 396 -0.80 12.02 20.55
CA TYR A 396 -2.21 12.38 20.59
C TYR A 396 -2.61 13.07 19.29
N LEU A 397 -3.59 12.49 18.59
CA LEU A 397 -4.11 12.96 17.31
C LEU A 397 -5.56 13.43 17.51
N SER A 398 -5.75 14.74 17.57
CA SER A 398 -7.08 15.35 17.87
C SER A 398 -8.09 15.16 16.72
N GLY A 399 -7.63 14.91 15.50
CA GLY A 399 -8.47 14.79 14.31
C GLY A 399 -9.18 16.10 13.92
N ALA A 400 -8.82 17.22 14.54
CA ALA A 400 -9.46 18.50 14.28
C ALA A 400 -8.89 19.15 13.01
N SER A 401 -9.73 19.38 12.06
CA SER A 401 -9.62 20.06 10.76
C SER A 401 -9.40 19.16 9.56
N PRO A 402 -10.12 19.43 8.45
CA PRO A 402 -9.76 18.89 7.16
C PRO A 402 -8.35 19.34 6.79
N VAL A 403 -7.63 18.50 6.06
CA VAL A 403 -6.37 18.88 5.41
C VAL A 403 -6.70 19.96 4.39
N ALA A 404 -6.62 21.23 4.79
CA ALA A 404 -6.67 22.31 3.83
C ALA A 404 -5.34 22.32 3.09
N SER A 405 -5.39 21.90 1.85
CA SER A 405 -4.32 22.02 0.84
C SER A 405 -2.87 21.89 1.37
N GLY A 406 -2.31 20.70 1.31
CA GLY A 406 -0.90 20.55 1.08
C GLY A 406 -0.01 20.12 2.24
N GLU A 407 -0.38 20.22 3.52
CA GLU A 407 0.45 19.70 4.60
C GLU A 407 -0.41 19.08 5.70
N PRO A 408 -0.16 17.83 6.11
CA PRO A 408 -0.87 17.24 7.24
C PRO A 408 -0.53 18.03 8.52
N SER A 409 -1.57 18.36 9.29
CA SER A 409 -1.34 18.84 10.64
C SER A 409 -0.70 17.74 11.48
N PRO A 410 0.28 18.04 12.36
CA PRO A 410 0.84 17.08 13.30
C PRO A 410 -0.19 16.40 14.23
N SER A 411 -1.43 16.89 14.23
CA SER A 411 -2.55 16.34 15.00
C SER A 411 -3.46 15.42 14.19
N GLN A 412 -3.12 15.08 12.94
CA GLN A 412 -3.90 14.21 12.07
C GLN A 412 -3.17 12.89 11.80
N LEU A 413 -3.96 11.85 11.57
CA LEU A 413 -3.46 10.58 11.05
C LEU A 413 -3.55 10.61 9.53
N LEU A 414 -2.41 10.65 8.86
CA LEU A 414 -2.35 10.46 7.41
C LEU A 414 -1.71 9.10 7.14
N LEU A 415 -2.38 8.27 6.35
CA LEU A 415 -1.91 6.95 5.93
C LEU A 415 -1.82 6.90 4.41
N ALA A 416 -0.62 6.85 3.90
CA ALA A 416 -0.37 6.50 2.50
C ALA A 416 -0.65 5.01 2.23
N PRO A 417 -0.81 4.58 0.97
CA PRO A 417 -0.79 3.17 0.62
C PRO A 417 0.36 2.41 1.30
N ALA A 418 0.05 1.26 1.89
CA ALA A 418 0.90 0.39 2.69
C ALA A 418 1.30 0.88 4.09
N GLU A 419 1.06 2.13 4.49
CA GLU A 419 1.32 2.55 5.86
C GLU A 419 0.37 1.88 6.86
N ARG A 420 0.85 1.64 8.08
CA ARG A 420 0.09 1.09 9.20
C ARG A 420 0.12 2.04 10.40
N ALA A 421 -0.93 1.95 11.21
CA ALA A 421 -1.00 2.64 12.50
C ALA A 421 -1.57 1.72 13.58
N ASP A 422 -1.06 1.85 14.79
CA ASP A 422 -1.55 1.18 16.00
C ASP A 422 -2.04 2.25 16.98
N LEU A 423 -3.34 2.20 17.30
CA LEU A 423 -4.07 3.30 17.95
C LEU A 423 -4.83 2.82 19.17
N ILE A 424 -4.98 3.68 20.17
CA ILE A 424 -6.04 3.58 21.19
C ILE A 424 -7.15 4.56 20.84
N VAL A 425 -8.39 4.05 20.88
CA VAL A 425 -9.62 4.84 20.74
C VAL A 425 -10.47 4.66 21.99
N ASP A 426 -10.86 5.77 22.62
CA ASP A 426 -11.56 5.77 23.90
C ASP A 426 -13.04 6.11 23.73
N PHE A 427 -13.92 5.12 23.90
CA PHE A 427 -15.37 5.29 23.82
C PHE A 427 -16.04 5.39 25.19
N ARG A 428 -15.30 5.45 26.31
CA ARG A 428 -15.87 5.40 27.67
C ARG A 428 -16.88 6.52 27.95
N ASP A 429 -16.63 7.70 27.38
CA ASP A 429 -17.46 8.87 27.54
C ASP A 429 -18.45 9.09 26.36
N VAL A 430 -18.49 8.16 25.42
CA VAL A 430 -19.44 8.22 24.29
C VAL A 430 -20.75 7.58 24.73
N PRO A 431 -21.88 8.30 24.68
CA PRO A 431 -23.18 7.78 25.12
C PRO A 431 -23.62 6.54 24.34
N ALA A 432 -24.17 5.55 25.04
CA ALA A 432 -24.81 4.41 24.40
C ALA A 432 -25.93 4.84 23.46
N GLY A 433 -26.02 4.22 22.29
CA GLY A 433 -26.93 4.61 21.21
C GLY A 433 -26.31 5.59 20.21
N SER A 434 -25.14 6.15 20.50
CA SER A 434 -24.42 7.00 19.57
C SER A 434 -23.97 6.22 18.33
N ARG A 435 -23.97 6.91 17.19
CA ARG A 435 -23.37 6.44 15.93
C ARG A 435 -22.30 7.41 15.47
N LEU A 436 -21.14 6.90 15.12
CA LEU A 436 -20.03 7.66 14.60
C LEU A 436 -19.66 7.12 13.23
N ILE A 437 -19.09 7.99 12.39
CA ILE A 437 -18.51 7.61 11.10
C ILE A 437 -17.00 7.77 11.20
N LEU A 438 -16.26 6.72 10.81
CA LEU A 438 -14.86 6.85 10.46
C LEU A 438 -14.80 7.45 9.07
N LEU A 439 -14.35 8.69 9.00
CA LEU A 439 -14.34 9.53 7.80
C LEU A 439 -12.91 9.70 7.31
N SER A 440 -12.70 9.73 6.00
CA SER A 440 -11.48 10.20 5.34
C SER A 440 -11.84 11.25 4.28
N ASP A 441 -11.06 12.30 4.18
CA ASP A 441 -11.21 13.36 3.16
C ASP A 441 -9.84 13.79 2.59
N ALA A 442 -8.85 12.88 2.60
CA ALA A 442 -7.58 13.07 1.93
C ALA A 442 -7.81 13.25 0.42
N GLY A 443 -7.06 14.16 -0.20
CA GLY A 443 -7.09 14.36 -1.65
C GLY A 443 -6.70 13.10 -2.43
N ALA A 444 -7.23 12.95 -3.63
CA ALA A 444 -6.91 11.87 -4.55
C ALA A 444 -6.74 12.46 -5.98
N PRO A 445 -5.50 12.56 -6.53
CA PRO A 445 -4.20 12.23 -5.91
C PRO A 445 -3.85 13.15 -4.71
N TYR A 446 -2.95 12.66 -3.86
CA TYR A 446 -2.50 13.45 -2.71
C TYR A 446 -1.23 14.25 -3.09
N PRO A 447 -1.08 15.57 -2.72
CA PRO A 447 -1.91 16.31 -1.75
C PRO A 447 -3.10 17.08 -2.35
N ASP A 448 -3.08 17.47 -3.61
CA ASP A 448 -3.98 18.49 -4.15
C ASP A 448 -5.41 17.96 -4.39
N GLY A 449 -5.55 16.70 -4.81
CA GLY A 449 -6.83 16.08 -5.12
C GLY A 449 -7.44 16.52 -6.45
N ASP A 450 -8.28 15.65 -7.01
CA ASP A 450 -9.17 15.94 -8.11
C ASP A 450 -10.59 15.46 -7.73
N GLU A 451 -11.59 16.35 -7.87
CA GLU A 451 -12.99 16.04 -7.52
C GLU A 451 -13.56 14.86 -8.34
N LEU A 452 -13.01 14.56 -9.51
CA LEU A 452 -13.35 13.37 -10.32
C LEU A 452 -12.99 12.04 -9.62
N ASN A 453 -12.04 12.07 -8.70
CA ASN A 453 -11.56 10.89 -7.96
C ASN A 453 -12.17 10.78 -6.56
N ASP A 454 -13.05 11.69 -6.17
CA ASP A 454 -13.63 11.76 -4.83
C ASP A 454 -15.15 11.70 -4.86
N TYR A 455 -15.72 10.63 -4.33
CA TYR A 455 -17.15 10.33 -4.38
C TYR A 455 -17.81 10.65 -3.04
N TYR A 456 -18.65 11.69 -3.01
CA TYR A 456 -19.45 12.07 -1.83
C TYR A 456 -20.71 12.84 -2.24
N PRO A 457 -21.79 12.78 -1.44
CA PRO A 457 -23.02 13.50 -1.75
C PRO A 457 -22.81 15.02 -1.82
N GLY A 458 -23.09 15.58 -2.98
CA GLY A 458 -22.93 17.04 -3.24
C GLY A 458 -21.69 17.40 -4.04
N ASN A 459 -20.81 16.44 -4.36
CA ASN A 459 -19.74 16.66 -5.33
C ASN A 459 -20.35 16.79 -6.74
N PRO A 460 -20.17 17.94 -7.45
CA PRO A 460 -20.75 18.14 -8.77
C PRO A 460 -20.13 17.23 -9.85
N GLU A 461 -18.87 16.84 -9.68
CA GLU A 461 -18.14 16.00 -10.65
C GLU A 461 -18.50 14.51 -10.48
N THR A 462 -19.03 14.10 -9.32
CA THR A 462 -19.49 12.72 -9.04
C THR A 462 -20.97 12.69 -8.62
N PRO A 463 -21.91 13.13 -9.46
CA PRO A 463 -23.32 13.35 -9.09
C PRO A 463 -24.10 12.06 -8.78
N THR A 464 -23.52 10.90 -9.06
CA THR A 464 -24.09 9.58 -8.72
C THR A 464 -24.07 9.30 -7.22
N SER A 465 -23.20 9.96 -6.45
CA SER A 465 -23.10 9.81 -5.00
C SER A 465 -24.35 10.35 -4.32
N THR A 466 -25.02 9.53 -3.53
CA THR A 466 -26.26 9.91 -2.83
C THR A 466 -26.21 9.50 -1.37
N ARG A 467 -26.93 10.25 -0.51
CA ARG A 467 -26.97 9.95 0.93
C ARG A 467 -27.46 8.54 1.20
N GLY A 468 -26.84 7.84 2.12
CA GLY A 468 -27.15 6.46 2.51
C GLY A 468 -26.59 5.38 1.60
N PHE A 469 -25.97 5.76 0.46
CA PHE A 469 -25.47 4.82 -0.55
C PHE A 469 -24.04 5.16 -0.99
N GLY A 470 -23.34 4.15 -1.51
CA GLY A 470 -22.21 4.31 -2.41
C GLY A 470 -22.68 4.50 -3.86
N PRO A 471 -21.79 4.97 -4.79
CA PRO A 471 -20.37 5.28 -4.55
C PRO A 471 -20.11 6.34 -3.49
N ASN A 472 -19.11 6.10 -2.63
CA ASN A 472 -18.68 7.06 -1.61
C ASN A 472 -17.26 6.70 -1.12
N THR A 473 -16.31 7.64 -1.22
CA THR A 473 -14.92 7.43 -0.81
C THR A 473 -14.57 8.03 0.55
N ARG A 474 -15.46 8.88 1.09
CA ARG A 474 -15.22 9.58 2.35
C ARG A 474 -15.73 8.84 3.58
N THR A 475 -16.66 7.89 3.45
CA THR A 475 -17.20 7.14 4.60
C THR A 475 -16.65 5.71 4.60
N LEU A 476 -15.82 5.39 5.60
CA LEU A 476 -15.12 4.11 5.68
C LEU A 476 -15.93 3.09 6.49
N LEU A 477 -16.36 3.47 7.70
CA LEU A 477 -16.95 2.56 8.69
C LEU A 477 -17.92 3.35 9.58
N GLN A 478 -19.06 2.74 9.96
CA GLN A 478 -19.92 3.26 11.02
C GLN A 478 -19.62 2.54 12.35
N ILE A 479 -19.38 3.29 13.42
CA ILE A 479 -19.26 2.75 14.77
C ILE A 479 -20.58 2.96 15.52
N ARG A 480 -21.10 1.89 16.14
CA ARG A 480 -22.33 1.88 16.92
C ARG A 480 -22.00 1.58 18.37
N VAL A 481 -22.23 2.56 19.26
CA VAL A 481 -21.93 2.40 20.67
C VAL A 481 -23.13 1.75 21.37
N LYS A 482 -22.94 0.54 21.86
CA LYS A 482 -23.94 -0.22 22.62
C LYS A 482 -23.87 0.12 24.11
N SER A 483 -24.88 -0.33 24.88
CA SER A 483 -24.79 -0.35 26.34
C SER A 483 -23.68 -1.31 26.77
N ARG A 484 -22.94 -0.92 27.81
CA ARG A 484 -21.91 -1.80 28.39
C ARG A 484 -22.55 -3.03 28.99
N VAL A 485 -21.93 -4.18 28.77
CA VAL A 485 -22.22 -5.44 29.45
C VAL A 485 -21.06 -5.79 30.38
N GLY A 486 -21.33 -6.03 31.64
CA GLY A 486 -20.34 -6.37 32.66
C GLY A 486 -19.62 -5.19 33.32
N ALA A 487 -18.55 -5.48 34.04
CA ALA A 487 -17.76 -4.52 34.78
C ALA A 487 -16.93 -3.60 33.82
N ALA A 488 -16.51 -2.46 34.36
CA ALA A 488 -15.56 -1.59 33.64
C ALA A 488 -14.18 -2.26 33.57
N ASP A 489 -13.54 -2.18 32.40
CA ASP A 489 -12.14 -2.57 32.29
C ASP A 489 -11.23 -1.60 33.06
N PRO A 490 -10.08 -2.05 33.53
CA PRO A 490 -9.02 -1.14 33.92
C PRO A 490 -8.65 -0.22 32.76
N PRO A 491 -8.37 1.06 33.00
CA PRO A 491 -7.96 1.97 31.95
C PRO A 491 -6.61 1.55 31.35
N ILE A 492 -6.49 1.67 30.02
CA ILE A 492 -5.21 1.50 29.33
C ILE A 492 -4.31 2.66 29.73
N THR A 493 -3.11 2.35 30.21
CA THR A 493 -2.12 3.32 30.64
C THR A 493 -0.84 3.12 29.85
N LEU A 494 -0.72 3.81 28.69
CA LEU A 494 0.51 3.72 27.89
C LEU A 494 1.71 4.33 28.63
N PRO A 495 2.92 3.75 28.50
CA PRO A 495 4.12 4.35 29.07
C PRO A 495 4.44 5.68 28.36
N ALA A 496 5.09 6.62 29.07
CA ALA A 496 5.51 7.89 28.46
C ALA A 496 6.58 7.71 27.38
N ALA A 497 7.30 6.60 27.41
CA ALA A 497 8.27 6.20 26.38
C ALA A 497 8.25 4.68 26.21
N PHE A 498 8.31 4.23 24.96
CA PHE A 498 8.42 2.81 24.61
C PHE A 498 9.88 2.39 24.48
N THR A 499 10.13 1.10 24.67
CA THR A 499 11.46 0.51 24.49
C THR A 499 11.51 -0.15 23.09
N PRO A 500 12.34 0.35 22.16
CA PRO A 500 12.54 -0.32 20.88
C PRO A 500 13.07 -1.73 21.09
N THR A 501 12.50 -2.70 20.39
CA THR A 501 12.86 -4.11 20.56
C THR A 501 13.68 -4.68 19.40
N ASP A 502 13.82 -3.95 18.29
CA ASP A 502 14.55 -4.41 17.11
C ASP A 502 16.07 -4.23 17.25
N PRO A 503 16.84 -5.34 17.27
CA PRO A 503 18.28 -5.28 17.59
C PRO A 503 19.15 -4.72 16.46
N PHE A 504 18.63 -4.62 15.24
CA PHE A 504 19.37 -4.11 14.08
C PHE A 504 19.08 -2.64 13.78
N MET A 505 18.24 -2.01 14.57
CA MET A 505 17.89 -0.61 14.41
C MET A 505 18.84 0.29 15.18
N LEU A 506 19.00 1.52 14.70
CA LEU A 506 19.75 2.54 15.40
C LEU A 506 18.98 2.95 16.67
N LYS A 507 19.72 3.29 17.71
CA LYS A 507 19.10 3.66 18.99
C LYS A 507 18.51 5.07 18.90
N GLN A 508 17.21 5.18 19.11
CA GLN A 508 16.48 6.46 19.15
C GLN A 508 16.30 7.00 20.57
N THR A 509 16.22 8.32 20.70
CA THR A 509 15.79 8.98 21.94
C THR A 509 14.31 9.37 21.80
N PRO A 510 13.42 8.92 22.68
CA PRO A 510 12.00 9.23 22.59
C PRO A 510 11.71 10.73 22.49
N GLY A 511 10.89 11.11 21.50
CA GLY A 511 10.47 12.51 21.31
C GLY A 511 11.55 13.46 20.77
N VAL A 512 12.72 12.95 20.43
CA VAL A 512 13.82 13.75 19.86
C VAL A 512 14.09 13.27 18.43
N PRO A 513 13.94 14.13 17.40
CA PRO A 513 14.32 13.79 16.04
C PRO A 513 15.81 13.43 15.98
N THR A 514 16.13 12.36 15.25
CA THR A 514 17.53 11.98 15.04
C THR A 514 18.22 13.06 14.21
N SER A 515 19.31 13.61 14.72
CA SER A 515 20.13 14.56 13.96
C SER A 515 20.84 13.82 12.82
N ASN A 516 20.99 14.48 11.66
CA ASN A 516 21.76 13.93 10.55
C ASN A 516 23.17 13.54 11.04
N PRO A 517 23.53 12.24 11.04
CA PRO A 517 24.78 11.80 11.64
C PRO A 517 25.98 12.28 10.80
N LYS A 518 26.95 12.89 11.46
CA LYS A 518 28.21 13.27 10.83
C LYS A 518 28.96 12.02 10.39
N HIS A 519 29.58 12.06 9.21
CA HIS A 519 30.40 10.99 8.64
C HIS A 519 29.67 9.75 8.11
N VAL A 520 28.35 9.79 7.97
CA VAL A 520 27.60 8.76 7.24
C VAL A 520 27.54 9.14 5.75
N PRO A 521 27.79 8.21 4.83
CA PRO A 521 27.65 8.46 3.41
C PRO A 521 26.25 8.95 3.03
N VAL A 522 26.18 9.93 2.13
CA VAL A 522 24.92 10.47 1.62
C VAL A 522 24.74 9.99 0.18
N ARG A 523 23.62 9.29 -0.11
CA ARG A 523 23.19 8.93 -1.45
C ARG A 523 22.06 9.85 -1.88
N ARG A 524 22.16 10.44 -3.08
CA ARG A 524 21.08 11.25 -3.66
C ARG A 524 20.33 10.48 -4.71
N LEU A 525 19.02 10.47 -4.55
CA LEU A 525 18.08 9.78 -5.42
C LEU A 525 16.97 10.76 -5.81
N THR A 526 16.27 10.49 -6.91
CA THR A 526 15.22 11.36 -7.43
C THR A 526 13.94 10.58 -7.70
N LEU A 527 12.80 11.23 -7.56
CA LEU A 527 11.50 10.79 -8.05
C LEU A 527 11.16 11.66 -9.25
N ASN A 528 10.78 11.03 -10.35
CA ASN A 528 10.66 11.69 -11.65
C ASN A 528 9.37 11.26 -12.33
N GLU A 529 8.86 12.08 -13.25
CA GLU A 529 7.74 11.74 -14.12
C GLU A 529 7.97 12.25 -15.54
N THR A 530 7.43 11.55 -16.50
CA THR A 530 7.48 11.90 -17.93
C THR A 530 6.35 11.19 -18.67
N PHE A 531 6.41 11.21 -20.01
CA PHE A 531 5.49 10.47 -20.86
C PHE A 531 6.24 9.34 -21.58
N ASP A 532 5.60 8.17 -21.66
CA ASP A 532 6.12 7.03 -22.39
C ASP A 532 5.94 7.16 -23.91
N GLU A 533 6.31 6.12 -24.66
CA GLU A 533 6.20 6.08 -26.13
C GLU A 533 4.75 6.12 -26.65
N HIS A 534 3.76 5.85 -25.79
CA HIS A 534 2.34 5.94 -26.08
C HIS A 534 1.70 7.24 -25.57
N GLY A 535 2.52 8.14 -24.99
CA GLY A 535 2.08 9.40 -24.40
C GLY A 535 1.41 9.27 -23.05
N ARG A 536 1.50 8.11 -22.39
CA ARG A 536 0.99 7.92 -21.02
C ARG A 536 1.96 8.52 -20.03
N LEU A 537 1.41 9.17 -19.00
CA LEU A 537 2.21 9.66 -17.88
C LEU A 537 2.78 8.47 -17.08
N ILE A 538 4.08 8.46 -16.88
CA ILE A 538 4.81 7.43 -16.14
C ILE A 538 5.77 8.03 -15.13
N GLN A 539 6.04 7.26 -14.08
CA GLN A 539 6.91 7.67 -12.99
C GLN A 539 8.15 6.79 -12.90
N PHE A 540 9.27 7.40 -12.46
CA PHE A 540 10.55 6.70 -12.30
C PHE A 540 11.22 7.02 -10.98
N LEU A 541 11.93 6.04 -10.44
CA LEU A 541 13.01 6.30 -9.50
C LEU A 541 14.28 6.66 -10.29
N GLY A 542 15.20 7.38 -9.64
CA GLY A 542 16.44 7.75 -10.33
C GLY A 542 17.53 8.25 -9.39
N THR A 543 18.55 8.84 -9.97
CA THR A 543 19.73 9.36 -9.27
C THR A 543 19.93 10.84 -9.54
N ASP A 544 20.83 11.48 -8.81
CA ASP A 544 21.24 12.89 -9.04
C ASP A 544 22.14 13.10 -10.27
N LYS A 545 22.38 12.05 -11.05
CA LYS A 545 23.21 12.10 -12.26
C LYS A 545 22.35 11.97 -13.50
N ALA A 546 22.40 12.99 -14.34
CA ALA A 546 21.70 12.98 -15.62
C ALA A 546 22.15 11.84 -16.53
N VAL A 547 21.21 11.31 -17.29
CA VAL A 547 21.45 10.39 -18.42
C VAL A 547 20.78 10.95 -19.66
N ASN A 548 21.14 10.42 -20.84
CA ASN A 548 20.53 10.84 -22.11
C ASN A 548 19.14 10.22 -22.33
N LEU A 549 18.34 10.15 -21.28
CA LEU A 549 16.98 9.66 -21.31
C LEU A 549 16.01 10.77 -20.87
N ILE A 550 14.75 10.61 -21.14
CA ILE A 550 13.69 11.45 -20.61
C ILE A 550 12.87 10.55 -19.68
N PRO A 551 12.77 10.89 -18.39
CA PRO A 551 13.30 12.05 -17.68
C PRO A 551 14.81 11.96 -17.44
N GLU A 552 15.49 13.10 -17.47
CA GLU A 552 16.95 13.21 -17.38
C GLU A 552 17.59 12.46 -16.20
N PHE A 553 16.90 12.36 -15.06
CA PHE A 553 17.39 11.70 -13.84
C PHE A 553 16.79 10.32 -13.61
N GLY A 554 15.73 9.94 -14.34
CA GLY A 554 15.05 8.66 -14.21
C GLY A 554 15.91 7.47 -14.63
N ARG A 555 15.55 6.28 -14.12
CA ARG A 555 16.16 5.00 -14.47
C ARG A 555 15.06 3.97 -14.64
N GLU A 556 15.12 3.17 -15.68
CA GLU A 556 14.25 2.03 -15.85
C GLU A 556 14.59 0.93 -14.81
N TYR A 557 13.61 0.13 -14.44
CA TYR A 557 13.84 -1.00 -13.52
C TYR A 557 14.88 -1.98 -14.07
N ALA A 558 14.87 -2.19 -15.38
CA ALA A 558 15.82 -3.06 -16.08
C ALA A 558 17.25 -2.49 -16.19
N ASP A 559 17.45 -1.21 -15.92
CA ASP A 559 18.76 -0.60 -15.91
C ASP A 559 19.68 -1.20 -14.85
N LYS A 560 20.98 -1.16 -15.09
CA LYS A 560 21.97 -1.62 -14.11
C LYS A 560 21.72 -0.97 -12.73
N PRO A 561 21.72 -1.77 -11.65
CA PRO A 561 21.57 -1.24 -10.29
C PRO A 561 22.57 -0.14 -9.96
N THR A 562 22.08 0.93 -9.40
CA THR A 562 22.86 2.07 -8.86
C THR A 562 22.84 2.07 -7.32
N GLU A 563 21.85 1.42 -6.71
CA GLU A 563 21.69 1.27 -5.27
C GLU A 563 22.37 -0.04 -4.79
N ILE A 564 23.72 -0.06 -4.92
CA ILE A 564 24.56 -1.15 -4.41
C ILE A 564 25.15 -0.69 -3.09
N VAL A 565 24.88 -1.44 -2.02
CA VAL A 565 25.27 -1.12 -0.64
C VAL A 565 26.00 -2.30 0.01
N GLN A 566 26.88 -2.00 0.98
CA GLN A 566 27.58 -3.05 1.74
C GLN A 566 26.73 -3.57 2.90
N ALA A 567 26.70 -4.87 3.12
CA ALA A 567 26.04 -5.46 4.28
C ALA A 567 26.63 -4.89 5.58
N GLY A 568 25.75 -4.46 6.49
CA GLY A 568 26.11 -3.81 7.76
C GLY A 568 26.42 -2.31 7.65
N SER A 569 26.48 -1.73 6.44
CA SER A 569 26.69 -0.29 6.27
C SER A 569 25.45 0.52 6.68
N THR A 570 25.69 1.82 6.91
CA THR A 570 24.64 2.81 7.18
C THR A 570 24.80 3.95 6.19
N GLU A 571 23.70 4.39 5.57
CA GLU A 571 23.68 5.53 4.66
C GLU A 571 22.55 6.50 5.02
N VAL A 572 22.70 7.77 4.66
CA VAL A 572 21.59 8.73 4.54
C VAL A 572 21.18 8.79 3.08
N TRP A 573 19.91 8.52 2.82
CA TRP A 573 19.36 8.74 1.48
C TRP A 573 18.63 10.08 1.45
N GLU A 574 19.07 10.98 0.55
CA GLU A 574 18.38 12.22 0.20
C GLU A 574 17.55 11.96 -1.05
N ILE A 575 16.22 11.91 -0.90
CA ILE A 575 15.28 11.63 -1.98
C ILE A 575 14.61 12.93 -2.39
N VAL A 576 14.89 13.37 -3.61
CA VAL A 576 14.42 14.62 -4.21
C VAL A 576 13.17 14.32 -5.02
N ASN A 577 12.01 14.82 -4.61
CA ASN A 577 10.79 14.63 -5.37
C ASN A 577 10.60 15.75 -6.40
N LEU A 578 10.76 15.39 -7.69
CA LEU A 578 10.62 16.26 -8.86
C LEU A 578 9.22 16.17 -9.52
N THR A 579 8.31 15.39 -8.91
CA THR A 579 6.95 15.15 -9.40
C THR A 579 5.93 16.03 -8.70
N ALA A 580 4.70 16.04 -9.18
CA ALA A 580 3.62 16.83 -8.60
C ALA A 580 2.89 16.14 -7.42
N ASP A 581 3.12 14.83 -7.20
CA ASP A 581 2.40 14.03 -6.23
C ASP A 581 3.26 13.57 -5.06
N THR A 582 2.62 13.15 -3.97
CA THR A 582 3.27 12.48 -2.86
C THR A 582 3.40 10.99 -3.15
N HIS A 583 4.62 10.46 -3.13
CA HIS A 583 4.90 9.05 -3.34
C HIS A 583 5.17 8.34 -2.01
N PRO A 584 4.42 7.28 -1.64
CA PRO A 584 4.77 6.38 -0.55
C PRO A 584 5.91 5.46 -1.00
N ILE A 585 7.12 5.81 -0.65
CA ILE A 585 8.31 5.02 -1.01
C ILE A 585 8.52 3.92 0.03
N HIS A 586 8.46 2.68 -0.45
CA HIS A 586 8.72 1.46 0.32
C HIS A 586 10.13 0.95 0.08
N PHE A 587 10.75 0.44 1.15
CA PHE A 587 12.09 -0.13 1.16
C PHE A 587 12.00 -1.59 1.62
N HIS A 588 12.33 -2.53 0.73
CA HIS A 588 12.45 -3.94 1.11
C HIS A 588 13.64 -4.16 2.04
N LEU A 589 13.58 -5.20 2.86
CA LEU A 589 14.61 -5.60 3.83
C LEU A 589 14.74 -4.67 5.04
N VAL A 590 14.70 -3.35 4.85
CA VAL A 590 15.16 -2.40 5.87
C VAL A 590 14.01 -1.60 6.49
N ASN A 591 14.19 -1.21 7.75
CA ASN A 591 13.45 -0.10 8.33
C ASN A 591 14.32 1.15 8.28
N VAL A 592 13.69 2.30 8.09
CA VAL A 592 14.33 3.60 7.95
C VAL A 592 13.86 4.55 9.05
N GLU A 593 14.68 5.55 9.33
CA GLU A 593 14.35 6.65 10.22
C GLU A 593 14.26 7.94 9.42
N VAL A 594 13.11 8.61 9.46
CA VAL A 594 12.94 9.91 8.79
C VAL A 594 13.70 10.97 9.59
N LEU A 595 14.67 11.63 8.96
CA LEU A 595 15.51 12.66 9.58
C LEU A 595 14.91 14.05 9.42
N SER A 596 14.48 14.39 8.22
CA SER A 596 13.93 15.72 7.91
C SER A 596 13.30 15.76 6.52
N ARG A 597 12.45 16.76 6.30
CA ARG A 597 12.02 17.22 4.98
C ARG A 597 12.46 18.65 4.75
N GLN A 598 12.77 19.02 3.52
CA GLN A 598 13.24 20.36 3.21
C GLN A 598 12.76 20.81 1.83
N ALA A 599 12.04 21.93 1.77
CA ALA A 599 11.55 22.50 0.53
C ALA A 599 12.70 22.95 -0.37
N PHE A 600 12.57 22.75 -1.68
CA PHE A 600 13.50 23.19 -2.70
C PHE A 600 12.75 23.71 -3.93
N ASP A 601 13.47 24.29 -4.86
CA ASP A 601 12.95 24.81 -6.15
C ASP A 601 13.23 23.76 -7.25
N PRO A 602 12.21 22.99 -7.71
CA PRO A 602 12.42 21.94 -8.70
C PRO A 602 12.86 22.47 -10.06
N ASP A 603 12.45 23.69 -10.46
CA ASP A 603 12.86 24.31 -11.75
C ASP A 603 14.35 24.61 -11.81
N LYS A 604 14.98 24.77 -10.64
CA LYS A 604 16.43 25.01 -10.52
C LYS A 604 17.27 23.74 -10.34
N TYR A 605 16.62 22.58 -10.23
CA TYR A 605 17.36 21.34 -10.05
C TYR A 605 18.09 20.95 -11.34
N LYS A 606 19.41 20.72 -11.22
CA LYS A 606 20.30 20.33 -12.33
C LYS A 606 21.19 19.14 -11.95
N GLY A 607 20.70 18.33 -10.99
CA GLY A 607 21.49 17.28 -10.37
C GLY A 607 22.33 17.78 -9.20
N GLY A 608 22.81 16.86 -8.38
CA GLY A 608 23.58 17.16 -7.17
C GLY A 608 22.75 17.77 -6.04
N ALA A 609 23.24 18.83 -5.41
CA ALA A 609 22.57 19.46 -4.28
C ALA A 609 21.40 20.36 -4.74
N PRO A 610 20.16 20.15 -4.24
CA PRO A 610 19.02 20.99 -4.56
C PRO A 610 19.16 22.45 -4.08
N SER A 611 18.46 23.36 -4.78
CA SER A 611 18.34 24.77 -4.37
C SER A 611 17.25 24.90 -3.33
N PHE A 612 17.62 24.83 -2.05
CA PHE A 612 16.64 24.89 -0.94
C PHE A 612 15.98 26.26 -0.82
N THR A 613 14.67 26.27 -0.56
CA THR A 613 13.83 27.45 -0.39
C THR A 613 13.42 27.69 1.07
N GLY A 614 13.69 26.74 1.98
CA GLY A 614 13.36 26.83 3.39
C GLY A 614 14.33 26.02 4.29
N PRO A 615 14.14 26.09 5.59
CA PRO A 615 14.90 25.26 6.54
C PRO A 615 14.48 23.79 6.43
N ALA A 616 15.34 22.89 6.90
CA ALA A 616 14.94 21.50 7.12
C ALA A 616 13.94 21.44 8.28
N ILE A 617 12.85 20.70 8.08
CA ILE A 617 11.77 20.48 9.04
C ILE A 617 11.90 19.07 9.60
N ALA A 618 11.75 18.91 10.90
CA ALA A 618 11.73 17.60 11.57
C ALA A 618 10.49 16.79 11.11
N PRO A 619 10.53 15.45 11.15
CA PRO A 619 9.36 14.62 10.90
C PRO A 619 8.27 14.88 11.95
N ASP A 620 7.04 14.55 11.59
CA ASP A 620 5.91 14.62 12.52
C ASP A 620 6.12 13.70 13.72
N PRO A 621 5.54 13.99 14.91
CA PRO A 621 5.70 13.15 16.08
C PRO A 621 5.37 11.68 15.87
N ASN A 622 4.40 11.37 15.00
CA ASN A 622 4.01 10.00 14.66
C ASN A 622 4.84 9.37 13.52
N GLU A 623 5.84 10.09 13.01
CA GLU A 623 6.87 9.58 12.10
C GLU A 623 8.24 9.40 12.78
N LEU A 624 8.36 9.71 14.06
CA LEU A 624 9.62 9.57 14.82
C LEU A 624 10.00 8.11 15.12
N GLY A 625 9.14 7.16 14.78
CA GLY A 625 9.41 5.73 14.84
C GLY A 625 10.15 5.20 13.63
N TRP A 626 10.37 3.90 13.64
CA TRP A 626 10.85 3.18 12.46
C TRP A 626 9.73 3.08 11.43
N LYS A 627 10.11 3.22 10.16
CA LYS A 627 9.20 3.11 9.03
C LYS A 627 9.84 2.25 7.94
N GLU A 628 9.06 1.64 7.07
CA GLU A 628 9.56 1.07 5.82
C GLU A 628 8.82 1.63 4.60
N THR A 629 7.76 2.40 4.83
CA THR A 629 7.02 3.14 3.81
C THR A 629 6.99 4.61 4.22
N VAL A 630 7.57 5.49 3.42
CA VAL A 630 7.77 6.91 3.75
C VAL A 630 7.18 7.81 2.68
N ARG A 631 6.37 8.78 3.09
CA ARG A 631 5.77 9.79 2.22
C ARG A 631 6.83 10.78 1.73
N MET A 632 7.01 10.86 0.40
CA MET A 632 7.89 11.82 -0.27
C MET A 632 7.04 12.88 -0.92
N ASN A 633 6.89 14.03 -0.25
CA ASN A 633 6.02 15.11 -0.72
C ASN A 633 6.63 15.85 -1.93
N PRO A 634 5.80 16.41 -2.83
CA PRO A 634 6.26 17.21 -3.95
C PRO A 634 7.09 18.43 -3.49
N GLU A 635 8.04 18.87 -4.31
CA GLU A 635 8.91 20.02 -4.04
C GLU A 635 9.73 19.92 -2.74
N GLN A 636 9.90 18.69 -2.21
CA GLN A 636 10.67 18.45 -0.99
C GLN A 636 11.79 17.43 -1.21
N VAL A 637 12.85 17.61 -0.42
CA VAL A 637 13.88 16.58 -0.21
C VAL A 637 13.60 15.91 1.11
N THR A 638 13.30 14.62 1.07
CA THR A 638 13.15 13.80 2.28
C THR A 638 14.46 13.08 2.56
N ARG A 639 14.95 13.16 3.81
CA ARG A 639 16.14 12.46 4.25
C ARG A 639 15.77 11.32 5.17
N VAL A 640 16.28 10.14 4.86
CA VAL A 640 16.09 8.94 5.67
C VAL A 640 17.45 8.32 6.02
N LEU A 641 17.56 7.80 7.24
CA LEU A 641 18.71 7.05 7.71
C LEU A 641 18.42 5.56 7.61
N ILE A 642 19.30 4.82 6.95
CA ILE A 642 19.11 3.41 6.63
C ILE A 642 20.33 2.61 7.06
N LYS A 643 20.10 1.46 7.71
CA LYS A 643 21.12 0.47 8.03
C LYS A 643 20.84 -0.82 7.28
N PHE A 644 21.75 -1.25 6.41
CA PHE A 644 21.59 -2.44 5.58
C PHE A 644 22.12 -3.69 6.28
N THR A 645 21.27 -4.34 7.06
CA THR A 645 21.59 -5.58 7.77
C THR A 645 20.89 -6.75 7.09
N LEU A 646 21.62 -7.83 6.80
CA LEU A 646 21.01 -9.05 6.28
C LEU A 646 20.49 -9.95 7.42
N PRO A 647 19.36 -10.64 7.24
CA PRO A 647 18.80 -11.51 8.25
C PRO A 647 19.68 -12.77 8.45
N ALA A 648 19.85 -13.18 9.70
CA ALA A 648 20.48 -14.45 10.03
C ALA A 648 19.45 -15.59 9.87
N VAL A 649 19.81 -16.60 9.06
CA VAL A 649 18.97 -17.77 8.79
C VAL A 649 19.77 -19.07 8.96
N PRO A 650 19.12 -20.22 9.25
CA PRO A 650 19.80 -21.48 9.52
C PRO A 650 20.28 -22.24 8.27
N PHE A 651 20.28 -21.60 7.10
CA PHE A 651 20.69 -22.18 5.82
C PHE A 651 21.54 -21.16 5.03
N THR A 652 22.20 -21.64 3.98
CA THR A 652 22.99 -20.76 3.11
C THR A 652 22.07 -20.05 2.12
N VAL A 653 22.14 -18.72 2.09
CA VAL A 653 21.46 -17.88 1.10
C VAL A 653 22.45 -17.62 -0.03
N PRO A 654 22.19 -18.11 -1.26
CA PRO A 654 23.08 -17.85 -2.39
C PRO A 654 22.97 -16.39 -2.87
N ALA A 655 23.96 -15.92 -3.61
CA ALA A 655 23.85 -14.68 -4.35
C ALA A 655 22.84 -14.80 -5.50
N SER A 656 22.26 -13.67 -5.91
CA SER A 656 21.34 -13.66 -7.05
C SER A 656 22.05 -13.99 -8.37
N PRO A 657 21.60 -15.06 -9.09
CA PRO A 657 22.16 -15.39 -10.39
C PRO A 657 21.83 -14.35 -11.45
N ARG A 658 20.68 -13.67 -11.35
CA ARG A 658 20.28 -12.60 -12.26
C ARG A 658 21.23 -11.43 -12.20
N LEU A 659 21.60 -10.98 -11.00
CA LEU A 659 22.55 -9.87 -10.83
C LEU A 659 23.90 -10.16 -11.48
N LEU A 660 24.38 -11.41 -11.39
CA LEU A 660 25.62 -11.81 -12.05
C LEU A 660 25.44 -11.91 -13.56
N HIS A 661 24.35 -12.50 -14.04
CA HIS A 661 24.09 -12.71 -15.47
C HIS A 661 23.86 -11.40 -16.19
N ASP A 662 22.93 -10.55 -15.68
CA ASP A 662 22.50 -9.35 -16.40
C ASP A 662 23.46 -8.16 -16.22
N TYR A 663 24.10 -8.05 -15.05
CA TYR A 663 24.86 -6.86 -14.69
C TYR A 663 26.31 -7.12 -14.30
N GLY A 664 26.75 -8.37 -14.22
CA GLY A 664 28.11 -8.74 -13.80
C GLY A 664 28.37 -8.47 -12.31
N ILE A 665 27.33 -8.38 -11.47
CA ILE A 665 27.44 -8.17 -10.03
C ILE A 665 27.51 -9.51 -9.33
N ALA A 666 28.67 -9.86 -8.79
CA ALA A 666 28.87 -11.08 -8.04
C ALA A 666 28.56 -10.86 -6.56
N GLY A 667 27.94 -11.86 -5.90
CA GLY A 667 27.78 -11.88 -4.45
C GLY A 667 26.59 -11.10 -3.88
N GLY A 668 25.74 -10.51 -4.71
CA GLY A 668 24.65 -9.63 -4.26
C GLY A 668 23.38 -10.36 -3.81
N ALA A 669 22.78 -9.89 -2.72
CA ALA A 669 21.40 -10.15 -2.33
C ALA A 669 20.49 -9.13 -3.03
N GLU A 670 19.43 -9.61 -3.69
CA GLU A 670 18.58 -8.81 -4.55
C GLU A 670 17.28 -8.42 -3.84
N TYR A 671 17.14 -7.15 -3.54
CA TYR A 671 15.93 -6.52 -3.03
C TYR A 671 15.50 -5.40 -3.97
N VAL A 672 14.43 -4.69 -3.62
CA VAL A 672 13.94 -3.50 -4.34
C VAL A 672 13.59 -2.38 -3.38
N TRP A 673 13.47 -1.18 -3.91
CA TRP A 673 12.75 -0.06 -3.32
C TRP A 673 11.87 0.55 -4.41
N HIS A 674 10.68 0.99 -4.06
CA HIS A 674 9.67 1.40 -5.04
C HIS A 674 8.62 2.33 -4.44
N CYS A 675 7.84 2.99 -5.28
CA CYS A 675 6.61 3.66 -4.88
C CYS A 675 5.51 2.61 -4.64
N HIS A 676 4.75 2.75 -3.55
CA HIS A 676 3.65 1.82 -3.25
C HIS A 676 2.27 2.31 -3.75
N ILE A 677 2.23 3.27 -4.66
CA ILE A 677 1.12 3.42 -5.60
C ILE A 677 1.36 2.35 -6.65
N LEU A 678 0.50 1.33 -6.72
CA LEU A 678 0.80 0.09 -7.45
C LEU A 678 0.87 0.31 -8.97
N GLU A 679 0.16 1.30 -9.48
CA GLU A 679 0.25 1.72 -10.88
C GLU A 679 1.62 2.36 -11.19
N HIS A 680 2.17 3.16 -10.25
CA HIS A 680 3.52 3.73 -10.37
C HIS A 680 4.60 2.64 -10.31
N GLU A 681 4.47 1.72 -9.35
CA GLU A 681 5.40 0.59 -9.16
C GLU A 681 5.59 -0.18 -10.47
N GLU A 682 4.47 -0.61 -11.09
CA GLU A 682 4.52 -1.39 -12.33
C GLU A 682 4.93 -0.59 -13.56
N HIS A 683 4.61 0.70 -13.59
CA HIS A 683 5.01 1.59 -14.66
C HIS A 683 6.34 2.29 -14.33
N ASP A 684 7.26 1.49 -13.80
CA ASP A 684 8.70 1.68 -13.68
C ASP A 684 9.19 2.54 -12.49
N MET A 685 8.30 2.86 -11.50
CA MET A 685 8.74 3.55 -10.28
C MET A 685 9.30 2.58 -9.23
N MET A 686 10.19 1.71 -9.66
CA MET A 686 10.87 0.68 -8.86
C MET A 686 12.33 0.55 -9.29
N ARG A 687 13.23 0.25 -8.32
CA ARG A 687 14.65 0.03 -8.62
C ARG A 687 15.21 -1.13 -7.78
N PRO A 688 16.19 -1.88 -8.33
CA PRO A 688 16.91 -2.87 -7.54
C PRO A 688 17.69 -2.20 -6.39
N LEU A 689 17.58 -2.76 -5.18
CA LEU A 689 18.44 -2.52 -4.03
C LEU A 689 19.31 -3.75 -3.82
N VAL A 690 20.61 -3.62 -4.05
CA VAL A 690 21.56 -4.74 -4.01
C VAL A 690 22.45 -4.63 -2.79
N VAL A 691 22.40 -5.65 -1.92
CA VAL A 691 23.26 -5.73 -0.73
C VAL A 691 24.39 -6.73 -1.00
N VAL A 692 25.64 -6.27 -0.94
CA VAL A 692 26.87 -7.06 -1.22
C VAL A 692 27.75 -7.23 -0.01
#